data_9980d8040f23ba72cd2be843967c11fb
#
_entry.id   9980d8040f23ba72cd2be843967c11fb
#
_cell.length_a   1.000
_cell.length_b   1.000
_cell.length_c   1.000
_cell.angle_alpha   90.00
_cell.angle_beta   90.00
_cell.angle_gamma   90.00
#
_symmetry.space_group_name_H-M   'P 1'
#
loop_
_entity.id
_entity.type
_entity.pdbx_description
1 polymer ?
#
loop_
_entity_poly.entity_id
_entity_poly.type
_entity_poly.pdbx_seq_one_letter_code
_entity_poly.pdbx_strand_id
1 'polypeptide(L)'
;MGKIFKQLGRHWAACLVVFALLAVQAYCDLSLPDYTSKIVDVGIQQGGIESTVPESVRDTTLQALELLMTEEDAALAEQWYSEPDENGVRTLAHDATAAMPELEEAFTTPDIVLYMAAAQHAAAAQGTTETVTPAWTDLDAVTTQFSMMAQAPEFSREAVQQQLAGAMATVDDSVAESMASQAMLLVSLEYEAQGIAHDVQMAYLWRVGGQMLGLTLLMVAVAIAVGFVASRVSASIGRDLRRETFSAVIGFSHAEIEQFSTASLITRTTNDIQQVQFVCVILLRMVAYAPILGIGGIMHVARSNTGLTWITFLAVAALLVLIGVLMTIAMPKFKLMQTLVDRLNLVSREILTGIMPVRAFSREKFEEERFDRANRDLMRTQLFTNRTMAGMMPFMTLIMNGTSLLIVWFGGKAMDAGNMQVGEMIAFITYTMQIVMSFLMLAMVAIMLPRAGVAADRIDEVIHTPATIHDPEEPVARKALQRSHWDGVVRFEDVSFRYPGADDDALEHISFTARPGETTAIIGSTGCGKSTLLNLIPRFYDVTGGRVTIDGVDVRDMPQHTLHDLLGYVPQKGVLFSGTIESNLKFGGPQISDGDIRDAAAIAQATDFIEAKPEGFQSPIAQGGTNVSGGQKQRLSIARAIAKHPRVYLFDDSFSALDYKTDVALRRALKAQTDNATVIIVAQRISTVLHANQIMVLDEGKIVGIGTHAQLLETCPEYQEIARSQLSQKELGLQKEGE
;
A
#
# COMPACT_ATOMS: atom_id res chain seq x y z
N MET A 1 -9.19 8.15 -5.50
CA MET A 1 -9.69 6.77 -5.33
C MET A 1 -9.80 6.03 -6.64
N GLY A 2 -10.51 6.50 -7.65
CA GLY A 2 -10.58 5.83 -8.96
C GLY A 2 -9.24 5.48 -9.58
N LYS A 3 -8.21 6.26 -9.29
CA LYS A 3 -6.84 6.05 -9.78
C LYS A 3 -6.20 4.77 -9.20
N ILE A 4 -6.44 4.46 -7.92
CA ILE A 4 -5.98 3.21 -7.28
C ILE A 4 -6.69 2.00 -7.91
N PHE A 5 -8.01 2.10 -8.10
CA PHE A 5 -8.77 1.04 -8.77
C PHE A 5 -8.35 0.85 -10.24
N LYS A 6 -7.97 1.93 -10.96
CA LYS A 6 -7.43 1.83 -12.32
C LYS A 6 -6.12 1.04 -12.35
N GLN A 7 -5.24 1.21 -11.36
CA GLN A 7 -4.00 0.43 -11.25
C GLN A 7 -4.28 -1.04 -10.90
N LEU A 8 -5.20 -1.32 -9.97
CA LEU A 8 -5.65 -2.68 -9.67
C LEU A 8 -6.29 -3.36 -10.90
N GLY A 9 -7.03 -2.61 -11.72
CA GLY A 9 -7.63 -3.10 -12.96
C GLY A 9 -6.63 -3.60 -13.99
N ARG A 10 -5.38 -3.08 -13.98
CA ARG A 10 -4.29 -3.63 -14.83
C ARG A 10 -3.88 -5.06 -14.43
N HIS A 11 -4.18 -5.46 -13.19
CA HIS A 11 -3.89 -6.79 -12.64
C HIS A 11 -5.16 -7.60 -12.34
N TRP A 12 -6.25 -7.38 -13.12
CA TRP A 12 -7.57 -7.94 -12.88
C TRP A 12 -7.59 -9.46 -12.67
N ALA A 13 -6.79 -10.22 -13.43
CA ALA A 13 -6.72 -11.68 -13.31
C ALA A 13 -6.20 -12.11 -11.92
N ALA A 14 -5.15 -11.45 -11.41
CA ALA A 14 -4.63 -11.73 -10.08
C ALA A 14 -5.62 -11.28 -8.99
N CYS A 15 -6.35 -10.17 -9.20
CA CYS A 15 -7.41 -9.73 -8.28
C CYS A 15 -8.56 -10.74 -8.23
N LEU A 16 -8.96 -11.35 -9.36
CA LEU A 16 -9.95 -12.42 -9.40
C LEU A 16 -9.50 -13.66 -8.63
N VAL A 17 -8.23 -14.06 -8.79
CA VAL A 17 -7.67 -15.18 -8.03
C VAL A 17 -7.70 -14.89 -6.53
N VAL A 18 -7.31 -13.68 -6.10
CA VAL A 18 -7.40 -13.26 -4.69
C VAL A 18 -8.84 -13.33 -4.20
N PHE A 19 -9.81 -12.83 -4.98
CA PHE A 19 -11.21 -12.84 -4.60
C PHE A 19 -11.77 -14.27 -4.45
N ALA A 20 -11.42 -15.17 -5.37
CA ALA A 20 -11.80 -16.59 -5.29
C ALA A 20 -11.19 -17.27 -4.05
N LEU A 21 -9.90 -17.02 -3.78
CA LEU A 21 -9.22 -17.55 -2.60
C LEU A 21 -9.85 -17.00 -1.30
N LEU A 22 -10.20 -15.71 -1.26
CA LEU A 22 -10.88 -15.11 -0.11
C LEU A 22 -12.29 -15.68 0.12
N ALA A 23 -12.98 -16.04 -0.94
CA ALA A 23 -14.29 -16.73 -0.82
C ALA A 23 -14.10 -18.13 -0.18
N VAL A 24 -13.08 -18.88 -0.60
CA VAL A 24 -12.73 -20.16 0.03
C VAL A 24 -12.32 -19.97 1.48
N GLN A 25 -11.49 -18.97 1.77
CA GLN A 25 -11.07 -18.67 3.14
C GLN A 25 -12.28 -18.34 4.02
N ALA A 26 -13.18 -17.48 3.56
CA ALA A 26 -14.39 -17.10 4.30
C ALA A 26 -15.33 -18.29 4.51
N TYR A 27 -15.46 -19.18 3.51
CA TYR A 27 -16.21 -20.43 3.67
C TYR A 27 -15.61 -21.29 4.78
N CYS A 28 -14.29 -21.47 4.80
CA CYS A 28 -13.63 -22.23 5.86
C CYS A 28 -13.87 -21.59 7.25
N ASP A 29 -13.70 -20.25 7.35
CA ASP A 29 -13.90 -19.53 8.60
C ASP A 29 -15.34 -19.60 9.12
N LEU A 30 -16.33 -19.55 8.21
CA LEU A 30 -17.74 -19.63 8.57
C LEU A 30 -18.20 -21.06 8.87
N SER A 31 -17.48 -22.08 8.40
CA SER A 31 -17.82 -23.48 8.69
C SER A 31 -17.25 -23.95 10.05
N LEU A 32 -16.18 -23.34 10.56
CA LEU A 32 -15.54 -23.76 11.83
C LEU A 32 -16.49 -23.73 13.04
N PRO A 33 -17.34 -22.71 13.24
CA PRO A 33 -18.29 -22.71 14.35
C PRO A 33 -19.30 -23.87 14.30
N ASP A 34 -19.75 -24.27 13.09
CA ASP A 34 -20.65 -25.41 12.92
C ASP A 34 -19.98 -26.73 13.36
N TYR A 35 -18.70 -26.93 13.02
CA TYR A 35 -17.94 -28.08 13.50
C TYR A 35 -17.74 -28.04 15.01
N THR A 36 -17.56 -26.84 15.60
CA THR A 36 -17.46 -26.68 17.06
C THR A 36 -18.79 -27.05 17.73
N SER A 37 -19.94 -26.62 17.17
CA SER A 37 -21.27 -27.04 17.63
C SER A 37 -21.42 -28.54 17.58
N LYS A 38 -21.09 -29.19 16.45
CA LYS A 38 -21.14 -30.64 16.31
C LYS A 38 -20.29 -31.39 17.33
N ILE A 39 -19.09 -30.92 17.63
CA ILE A 39 -18.23 -31.53 18.67
C ILE A 39 -18.90 -31.45 20.04
N VAL A 40 -19.53 -30.31 20.37
CA VAL A 40 -20.16 -30.07 21.67
C VAL A 40 -21.49 -30.83 21.78
N ASP A 41 -22.39 -30.60 20.82
CA ASP A 41 -23.76 -31.14 20.89
C ASP A 41 -23.76 -32.64 20.63
N VAL A 42 -23.24 -33.06 19.48
CA VAL A 42 -23.26 -34.49 19.12
C VAL A 42 -22.11 -35.24 19.82
N GLY A 43 -20.87 -34.71 19.74
CA GLY A 43 -19.71 -35.44 20.25
C GLY A 43 -19.68 -35.57 21.77
N ILE A 44 -20.05 -34.50 22.51
CA ILE A 44 -19.97 -34.50 23.98
C ILE A 44 -21.32 -34.80 24.64
N GLN A 45 -22.39 -34.07 24.22
CA GLN A 45 -23.70 -34.22 24.89
C GLN A 45 -24.43 -35.48 24.48
N GLN A 46 -24.36 -35.87 23.19
CA GLN A 46 -25.04 -37.04 22.63
C GLN A 46 -24.14 -38.27 22.50
N GLY A 47 -22.89 -38.24 23.07
CA GLY A 47 -22.00 -39.41 23.04
C GLY A 47 -21.53 -39.84 21.64
N GLY A 48 -21.52 -38.89 20.65
CA GLY A 48 -21.10 -39.18 19.28
C GLY A 48 -22.23 -39.76 18.37
N ILE A 49 -23.48 -39.65 18.78
CA ILE A 49 -24.65 -40.24 18.11
C ILE A 49 -25.30 -39.14 17.26
N GLU A 50 -25.39 -39.40 15.95
CA GLU A 50 -25.98 -38.45 14.97
C GLU A 50 -27.43 -38.79 14.61
N SER A 51 -27.88 -40.01 14.87
CA SER A 51 -29.19 -40.52 14.45
C SER A 51 -29.90 -41.24 15.60
N THR A 52 -31.22 -41.23 15.58
CA THR A 52 -32.07 -42.02 16.49
C THR A 52 -32.03 -43.49 16.15
N VAL A 53 -31.52 -43.87 14.97
CA VAL A 53 -31.37 -45.28 14.55
C VAL A 53 -30.00 -45.80 15.03
N PRO A 54 -29.95 -46.75 15.97
CA PRO A 54 -28.68 -47.29 16.42
C PRO A 54 -28.00 -48.15 15.34
N GLU A 55 -26.67 -47.98 15.14
CA GLU A 55 -25.90 -48.85 14.22
C GLU A 55 -25.82 -50.29 14.75
N SER A 56 -25.91 -50.49 16.07
CA SER A 56 -26.02 -51.77 16.72
C SER A 56 -27.01 -51.67 17.87
N VAL A 57 -27.87 -52.69 18.05
CA VAL A 57 -28.87 -52.73 19.11
C VAL A 57 -28.98 -54.14 19.63
N ARG A 58 -29.18 -54.27 20.94
CA ARG A 58 -29.44 -55.59 21.53
C ARG A 58 -30.82 -56.09 21.11
N ASP A 59 -30.94 -57.38 20.84
CA ASP A 59 -32.18 -58.02 20.43
C ASP A 59 -33.34 -57.75 21.40
N THR A 60 -33.06 -57.71 22.71
CA THR A 60 -34.03 -57.36 23.75
C THR A 60 -34.54 -55.91 23.64
N THR A 61 -33.68 -54.97 23.30
CA THR A 61 -34.01 -53.56 23.14
C THR A 61 -34.80 -53.35 21.84
N LEU A 62 -34.37 -53.97 20.74
CA LEU A 62 -35.07 -53.87 19.46
C LEU A 62 -36.50 -54.47 19.56
N GLN A 63 -36.64 -55.61 20.20
CA GLN A 63 -37.98 -56.17 20.44
C GLN A 63 -38.87 -55.24 21.26
N ALA A 64 -38.33 -54.57 22.27
CA ALA A 64 -39.08 -53.60 23.07
C ALA A 64 -39.51 -52.36 22.22
N LEU A 65 -38.63 -51.89 21.31
CA LEU A 65 -38.92 -50.78 20.39
C LEU A 65 -39.98 -51.22 19.36
N GLU A 66 -39.88 -52.40 18.79
CA GLU A 66 -40.87 -52.95 17.84
C GLU A 66 -42.27 -53.07 18.43
N LEU A 67 -42.39 -53.29 19.73
CA LEU A 67 -43.71 -53.28 20.42
C LEU A 67 -44.36 -51.89 20.43
N LEU A 68 -43.52 -50.85 20.39
CA LEU A 68 -43.95 -49.44 20.37
C LEU A 68 -44.11 -48.87 18.94
N MET A 69 -43.65 -49.63 17.92
CA MET A 69 -43.70 -49.25 16.50
C MET A 69 -45.05 -49.72 15.85
N THR A 70 -45.41 -49.12 14.71
CA THR A 70 -46.47 -49.65 13.83
C THR A 70 -46.04 -50.99 13.24
N GLU A 71 -46.98 -51.76 12.67
CA GLU A 71 -46.64 -53.02 11.99
C GLU A 71 -45.71 -52.77 10.78
N GLU A 72 -45.92 -51.63 10.07
CA GLU A 72 -45.11 -51.23 8.93
C GLU A 72 -43.70 -50.85 9.38
N ASP A 73 -43.54 -50.04 10.44
CA ASP A 73 -42.27 -49.58 10.99
C ASP A 73 -41.46 -50.73 11.60
N ALA A 74 -42.13 -51.63 12.30
CA ALA A 74 -41.49 -52.81 12.86
C ALA A 74 -40.96 -53.79 11.77
N ALA A 75 -41.73 -53.96 10.70
CA ALA A 75 -41.29 -54.77 9.56
C ALA A 75 -40.13 -54.07 8.80
N LEU A 76 -40.12 -52.73 8.75
CA LEU A 76 -39.02 -51.95 8.19
C LEU A 76 -37.75 -52.10 9.03
N ALA A 77 -37.86 -52.03 10.36
CA ALA A 77 -36.72 -52.26 11.27
C ALA A 77 -36.14 -53.67 11.14
N GLU A 78 -37.02 -54.70 11.16
CA GLU A 78 -36.60 -56.10 11.02
C GLU A 78 -35.93 -56.39 9.66
N GLN A 79 -36.32 -55.66 8.58
CA GLN A 79 -35.74 -55.81 7.25
C GLN A 79 -34.29 -55.33 7.21
N TRP A 80 -33.95 -54.28 7.95
CA TRP A 80 -32.64 -53.64 7.88
C TRP A 80 -31.65 -54.02 8.98
N TYR A 81 -32.09 -54.73 10.03
CA TYR A 81 -31.18 -55.29 11.07
C TYR A 81 -30.85 -56.73 10.79
N SER A 82 -29.59 -57.12 11.07
CA SER A 82 -29.13 -58.48 10.95
C SER A 82 -29.77 -59.41 11.99
N GLU A 83 -29.66 -60.75 11.79
CA GLU A 83 -29.92 -61.67 12.87
C GLU A 83 -28.99 -61.42 14.07
N PRO A 84 -29.42 -61.68 15.32
CA PRO A 84 -28.61 -61.48 16.52
C PRO A 84 -27.32 -62.32 16.49
N ASP A 85 -26.18 -61.68 16.84
CA ASP A 85 -24.88 -62.36 16.99
C ASP A 85 -24.81 -63.22 18.25
N GLU A 86 -23.62 -63.82 18.54
CA GLU A 86 -23.38 -64.61 19.74
C GLU A 86 -23.62 -63.85 21.05
N ASN A 87 -23.57 -62.51 21.03
CA ASN A 87 -23.81 -61.62 22.17
C ASN A 87 -25.25 -61.09 22.21
N GLY A 88 -26.11 -61.50 21.27
CA GLY A 88 -27.49 -61.00 21.14
C GLY A 88 -27.59 -59.58 20.59
N VAL A 89 -26.60 -59.12 19.83
CA VAL A 89 -26.56 -57.79 19.22
C VAL A 89 -26.90 -57.93 17.73
N ARG A 90 -27.81 -57.06 17.24
CA ARG A 90 -28.16 -56.93 15.82
C ARG A 90 -27.47 -55.67 15.26
N THR A 91 -26.95 -55.74 14.06
CA THR A 91 -26.28 -54.61 13.39
C THR A 91 -27.11 -54.14 12.21
N LEU A 92 -27.17 -52.80 11.99
CA LEU A 92 -27.82 -52.19 10.86
C LEU A 92 -27.05 -52.48 9.55
N ALA A 93 -27.77 -52.82 8.50
CA ALA A 93 -27.17 -53.11 7.20
C ALA A 93 -26.46 -51.91 6.62
N HIS A 94 -25.27 -52.11 6.03
CA HIS A 94 -24.38 -51.05 5.55
C HIS A 94 -24.98 -50.25 4.36
N ASP A 95 -25.95 -50.79 3.67
CA ASP A 95 -26.70 -50.21 2.55
C ASP A 95 -28.03 -49.56 2.96
N ALA A 96 -28.33 -49.46 4.25
CA ALA A 96 -29.54 -48.84 4.81
C ALA A 96 -29.60 -47.30 4.59
N THR A 97 -28.55 -46.69 4.03
CA THR A 97 -28.47 -45.21 3.85
C THR A 97 -29.67 -44.61 3.13
N ALA A 98 -30.27 -45.32 2.18
CA ALA A 98 -31.45 -44.85 1.46
C ALA A 98 -32.73 -44.91 2.31
N ALA A 99 -32.82 -45.83 3.28
CA ALA A 99 -33.96 -46.03 4.16
C ALA A 99 -33.82 -45.23 5.49
N MET A 100 -32.67 -44.55 5.74
CA MET A 100 -32.43 -43.84 6.99
C MET A 100 -33.50 -42.83 7.38
N PRO A 101 -34.07 -42.01 6.47
CA PRO A 101 -35.12 -41.06 6.86
C PRO A 101 -36.39 -41.72 7.35
N GLU A 102 -36.78 -42.86 6.74
CA GLU A 102 -37.96 -43.64 7.12
C GLU A 102 -37.70 -44.39 8.45
N LEU A 103 -36.49 -44.92 8.66
CA LEU A 103 -36.08 -45.54 9.91
C LEU A 103 -36.00 -44.51 11.05
N GLU A 104 -35.47 -43.30 10.82
CA GLU A 104 -35.44 -42.25 11.84
C GLU A 104 -36.82 -41.84 12.30
N GLU A 105 -37.78 -41.74 11.39
CA GLU A 105 -39.19 -41.51 11.72
C GLU A 105 -39.78 -42.65 12.55
N ALA A 106 -39.50 -43.92 12.16
CA ALA A 106 -39.98 -45.11 12.84
C ALA A 106 -39.40 -45.25 14.27
N PHE A 107 -38.12 -44.89 14.51
CA PHE A 107 -37.44 -45.08 15.80
C PHE A 107 -37.69 -43.92 16.76
N THR A 108 -37.84 -42.67 16.31
CA THR A 108 -37.85 -41.47 17.15
C THR A 108 -38.89 -41.56 18.29
N THR A 109 -40.14 -41.89 18.00
CA THR A 109 -41.19 -41.96 19.02
C THR A 109 -41.02 -43.15 20.00
N PRO A 110 -40.73 -44.38 19.53
CA PRO A 110 -40.41 -45.52 20.41
C PRO A 110 -39.21 -45.28 21.33
N ASP A 111 -38.14 -44.66 20.84
CA ASP A 111 -36.96 -44.33 21.60
C ASP A 111 -37.22 -43.39 22.78
N ILE A 112 -38.02 -42.34 22.50
CA ILE A 112 -38.46 -41.39 23.55
C ILE A 112 -39.24 -42.10 24.66
N VAL A 113 -40.18 -42.92 24.25
CA VAL A 113 -41.05 -43.61 25.19
C VAL A 113 -40.24 -44.60 26.06
N LEU A 114 -39.35 -45.35 25.44
CA LEU A 114 -38.52 -46.31 26.15
C LEU A 114 -37.52 -45.58 27.07
N TYR A 115 -36.94 -44.46 26.63
CA TYR A 115 -36.08 -43.62 27.45
C TYR A 115 -36.82 -43.04 28.67
N MET A 116 -38.03 -42.50 28.44
CA MET A 116 -38.85 -41.97 29.54
C MET A 116 -39.26 -43.05 30.55
N ALA A 117 -39.58 -44.24 30.05
CA ALA A 117 -39.89 -45.36 30.92
C ALA A 117 -38.64 -45.77 31.80
N ALA A 118 -37.45 -45.77 31.21
CA ALA A 118 -36.22 -46.01 31.92
C ALA A 118 -35.93 -44.92 32.97
N ALA A 119 -36.18 -43.66 32.63
CA ALA A 119 -36.04 -42.51 33.55
C ALA A 119 -37.05 -42.57 34.71
N GLN A 120 -38.30 -43.00 34.46
CA GLN A 120 -39.31 -43.22 35.50
C GLN A 120 -38.91 -44.39 36.42
N HIS A 121 -38.37 -45.46 35.85
CA HIS A 121 -37.85 -46.59 36.63
C HIS A 121 -36.70 -46.13 37.57
N ALA A 122 -35.73 -45.39 37.03
CA ALA A 122 -34.61 -44.81 37.79
C ALA A 122 -35.09 -43.87 38.93
N ALA A 123 -36.08 -43.01 38.66
CA ALA A 123 -36.69 -42.11 39.64
C ALA A 123 -37.41 -42.87 40.75
N ALA A 124 -38.14 -43.87 40.40
CA ALA A 124 -38.84 -44.76 41.35
C ALA A 124 -37.83 -45.50 42.24
N ALA A 125 -36.76 -46.03 41.71
CA ALA A 125 -35.70 -46.69 42.44
C ALA A 125 -34.98 -45.75 43.43
N GLN A 126 -34.87 -44.43 43.14
CA GLN A 126 -34.30 -43.44 44.00
C GLN A 126 -35.30 -42.74 44.94
N GLY A 127 -36.57 -43.11 44.85
CA GLY A 127 -37.65 -42.54 45.67
C GLY A 127 -37.91 -41.04 45.45
N THR A 128 -37.66 -40.53 44.25
CA THR A 128 -37.85 -39.14 43.86
C THR A 128 -38.94 -39.07 42.77
N THR A 129 -39.57 -37.86 42.70
CA THR A 129 -40.51 -37.53 41.61
C THR A 129 -39.88 -36.63 40.55
N GLU A 130 -38.59 -36.27 40.72
CA GLU A 130 -37.81 -35.49 39.75
C GLU A 130 -37.31 -36.40 38.64
N THR A 131 -37.15 -35.85 37.45
CA THR A 131 -36.56 -36.57 36.29
C THR A 131 -35.10 -36.92 36.55
N VAL A 132 -34.77 -38.18 36.62
CA VAL A 132 -33.42 -38.69 36.81
C VAL A 132 -32.87 -39.24 35.50
N THR A 133 -31.61 -39.03 35.22
CA THR A 133 -30.94 -39.65 34.08
C THR A 133 -30.85 -41.14 34.34
N PRO A 134 -31.49 -42.01 33.51
CA PRO A 134 -31.44 -43.45 33.69
C PRO A 134 -30.04 -44.00 33.41
N ALA A 135 -29.71 -45.12 34.09
CA ALA A 135 -28.55 -45.91 33.74
C ALA A 135 -28.95 -47.04 32.77
N TRP A 136 -28.01 -47.65 32.09
CA TRP A 136 -28.29 -48.77 31.19
C TRP A 136 -28.96 -49.97 31.93
N THR A 137 -28.72 -50.12 33.22
CA THR A 137 -29.42 -51.12 34.06
C THR A 137 -30.91 -50.83 34.22
N ASP A 138 -31.34 -49.60 34.16
CA ASP A 138 -32.74 -49.20 34.19
C ASP A 138 -33.39 -49.55 32.86
N LEU A 139 -32.68 -49.35 31.73
CA LEU A 139 -33.10 -49.78 30.41
C LEU A 139 -33.33 -51.29 30.36
N ASP A 140 -32.41 -52.08 30.89
CA ASP A 140 -32.54 -53.55 30.97
C ASP A 140 -33.79 -53.98 31.76
N ALA A 141 -34.02 -53.33 32.89
CA ALA A 141 -35.22 -53.59 33.69
C ALA A 141 -36.51 -53.30 32.93
N VAL A 142 -36.52 -52.17 32.23
CA VAL A 142 -37.70 -51.72 31.43
C VAL A 142 -37.92 -52.60 30.18
N THR A 143 -36.88 -52.94 29.44
CA THR A 143 -36.98 -53.80 28.25
C THR A 143 -37.44 -55.20 28.66
N THR A 144 -36.97 -55.74 29.81
CA THR A 144 -37.49 -56.98 30.38
C THR A 144 -38.97 -56.88 30.73
N GLN A 145 -39.40 -55.76 31.32
CA GLN A 145 -40.81 -55.53 31.65
C GLN A 145 -41.68 -55.44 30.39
N PHE A 146 -41.25 -54.78 29.35
CA PHE A 146 -41.97 -54.72 28.05
C PHE A 146 -42.06 -56.11 27.41
N SER A 147 -41.00 -56.89 27.44
CA SER A 147 -41.05 -58.27 26.90
C SER A 147 -42.02 -59.19 27.67
N MET A 148 -42.14 -59.00 28.99
CA MET A 148 -43.15 -59.72 29.80
C MET A 148 -44.59 -59.25 29.49
N MET A 149 -44.79 -57.93 29.28
CA MET A 149 -46.08 -57.36 28.88
C MET A 149 -46.54 -57.86 27.52
N ALA A 150 -45.63 -58.02 26.57
CA ALA A 150 -45.93 -58.60 25.24
C ALA A 150 -46.43 -60.02 25.27
N GLN A 151 -46.07 -60.79 26.30
CA GLN A 151 -46.58 -62.16 26.48
C GLN A 151 -47.92 -62.25 27.19
N ALA A 152 -48.44 -61.11 27.66
CA ALA A 152 -49.76 -61.11 28.34
C ALA A 152 -50.92 -61.29 27.36
N PRO A 153 -51.92 -62.08 27.68
CA PRO A 153 -53.04 -62.34 26.76
C PRO A 153 -53.96 -61.12 26.45
N GLU A 154 -53.78 -60.04 27.19
CA GLU A 154 -54.53 -58.78 27.01
C GLU A 154 -53.74 -57.70 26.26
N PHE A 155 -52.53 -57.99 25.77
CA PHE A 155 -51.69 -57.03 25.09
C PHE A 155 -52.21 -56.73 23.67
N SER A 156 -52.50 -55.46 23.38
CA SER A 156 -52.85 -55.00 22.05
C SER A 156 -51.92 -53.89 21.62
N ARG A 157 -51.12 -54.14 20.59
CA ARG A 157 -50.23 -53.17 19.96
C ARG A 157 -50.99 -51.90 19.49
N GLU A 158 -52.20 -52.13 18.91
CA GLU A 158 -53.03 -51.01 18.45
C GLU A 158 -53.50 -50.08 19.56
N ALA A 159 -53.76 -50.61 20.78
CA ALA A 159 -54.16 -49.81 21.93
C ALA A 159 -53.01 -48.94 22.47
N VAL A 160 -51.77 -49.46 22.47
CA VAL A 160 -50.57 -48.75 22.86
C VAL A 160 -50.32 -47.60 21.85
N GLN A 161 -50.48 -47.88 20.58
CA GLN A 161 -50.28 -46.87 19.53
C GLN A 161 -51.33 -45.78 19.54
N GLN A 162 -52.60 -46.09 19.76
CA GLN A 162 -53.65 -45.06 19.90
C GLN A 162 -53.37 -44.15 21.10
N GLN A 163 -52.84 -44.66 22.19
CA GLN A 163 -52.43 -43.82 23.34
C GLN A 163 -51.23 -42.96 23.01
N LEU A 164 -50.22 -43.50 22.31
CA LEU A 164 -49.05 -42.78 21.87
C LEU A 164 -49.39 -41.67 20.87
N ALA A 165 -50.15 -41.95 19.86
CA ALA A 165 -50.63 -40.99 18.87
C ALA A 165 -51.48 -39.87 19.51
N GLY A 166 -52.30 -40.21 20.52
CA GLY A 166 -53.06 -39.22 21.28
C GLY A 166 -52.19 -38.31 22.13
N ALA A 167 -51.10 -38.84 22.71
CA ALA A 167 -50.13 -38.05 23.48
C ALA A 167 -49.29 -37.13 22.57
N MET A 168 -48.83 -37.65 21.43
CA MET A 168 -48.03 -36.89 20.47
C MET A 168 -48.79 -35.79 19.73
N ALA A 169 -50.12 -36.00 19.48
CA ALA A 169 -50.94 -34.97 18.85
C ALA A 169 -51.11 -33.68 19.67
N THR A 170 -50.70 -33.67 20.93
CA THR A 170 -50.71 -32.49 21.80
C THR A 170 -49.35 -31.78 21.90
N VAL A 171 -48.33 -32.28 21.20
CA VAL A 171 -46.95 -31.76 21.24
C VAL A 171 -46.76 -30.72 20.16
N ASP A 172 -46.25 -29.56 20.50
CA ASP A 172 -45.94 -28.47 19.60
C ASP A 172 -44.63 -28.75 18.81
N ASP A 173 -44.55 -28.30 17.54
CA ASP A 173 -43.38 -28.55 16.67
C ASP A 173 -42.02 -28.10 17.32
N SER A 174 -42.07 -27.12 18.20
CA SER A 174 -40.88 -26.67 18.97
C SER A 174 -40.41 -27.70 20.00
N VAL A 175 -41.26 -28.59 20.42
CA VAL A 175 -40.96 -29.67 21.38
C VAL A 175 -40.44 -30.90 20.66
N ALA A 176 -40.77 -31.06 19.37
CA ALA A 176 -40.36 -32.19 18.57
C ALA A 176 -38.82 -32.32 18.41
N GLU A 177 -38.12 -31.17 18.20
CA GLU A 177 -36.65 -31.16 18.15
C GLU A 177 -35.99 -31.53 19.51
N SER A 178 -36.60 -31.09 20.61
CA SER A 178 -36.19 -31.47 21.96
C SER A 178 -36.42 -32.97 22.22
N MET A 179 -37.48 -33.53 21.64
CA MET A 179 -37.80 -34.93 21.73
C MET A 179 -36.82 -35.81 20.93
N ALA A 180 -36.39 -35.37 19.76
CA ALA A 180 -35.37 -36.10 18.96
C ALA A 180 -34.04 -36.21 19.71
N SER A 181 -33.63 -35.16 20.43
CA SER A 181 -32.40 -35.23 21.25
C SER A 181 -32.56 -36.18 22.45
N GLN A 182 -33.77 -36.37 22.98
CA GLN A 182 -34.03 -37.39 24.02
C GLN A 182 -34.02 -38.81 23.46
N ALA A 183 -34.48 -39.01 22.22
CA ALA A 183 -34.37 -40.29 21.52
C ALA A 183 -32.91 -40.74 21.36
N MET A 184 -32.03 -39.83 20.98
CA MET A 184 -30.60 -40.13 20.88
C MET A 184 -29.95 -40.54 22.22
N LEU A 185 -30.52 -40.11 23.36
CA LEU A 185 -30.05 -40.53 24.68
C LEU A 185 -30.36 -42.03 24.95
N LEU A 186 -31.45 -42.58 24.38
CA LEU A 186 -31.67 -44.01 24.45
C LEU A 186 -30.60 -44.80 23.71
N VAL A 187 -30.23 -44.34 22.50
CA VAL A 187 -29.12 -44.97 21.74
C VAL A 187 -27.82 -44.93 22.52
N SER A 188 -27.55 -43.81 23.25
CA SER A 188 -26.41 -43.70 24.13
C SER A 188 -26.43 -44.73 25.26
N LEU A 189 -27.56 -44.92 25.92
CA LEU A 189 -27.71 -45.95 26.97
C LEU A 189 -27.55 -47.37 26.40
N GLU A 190 -28.04 -47.59 25.20
CA GLU A 190 -27.90 -48.87 24.51
C GLU A 190 -26.41 -49.19 24.21
N TYR A 191 -25.66 -48.20 23.71
CA TYR A 191 -24.22 -48.35 23.48
C TYR A 191 -23.40 -48.46 24.79
N GLU A 192 -23.88 -47.84 25.88
CA GLU A 192 -23.32 -48.05 27.21
C GLU A 192 -23.52 -49.48 27.70
N ALA A 193 -24.72 -50.01 27.51
CA ALA A 193 -25.05 -51.40 27.83
C ALA A 193 -24.22 -52.42 27.02
N GLN A 194 -23.91 -52.12 25.78
CA GLN A 194 -23.00 -52.89 24.92
C GLN A 194 -21.53 -52.71 25.26
N GLY A 195 -21.15 -51.67 26.04
CA GLY A 195 -19.78 -51.31 26.39
C GLY A 195 -18.97 -50.64 25.28
N ILE A 196 -19.65 -50.14 24.22
CA ILE A 196 -19.03 -49.52 23.04
C ILE A 196 -19.19 -48.00 23.01
N ALA A 197 -19.96 -47.39 23.95
CA ALA A 197 -20.29 -45.99 23.97
C ALA A 197 -19.04 -45.06 23.87
N HIS A 198 -17.97 -45.40 24.59
CA HIS A 198 -16.71 -44.65 24.56
C HIS A 198 -16.00 -44.71 23.21
N ASP A 199 -16.02 -45.89 22.55
CA ASP A 199 -15.37 -46.03 21.23
C ASP A 199 -16.10 -45.30 20.16
N VAL A 200 -17.45 -45.29 20.16
CA VAL A 200 -18.31 -44.54 19.27
C VAL A 200 -18.08 -43.03 19.43
N GLN A 201 -18.10 -42.57 20.69
CA GLN A 201 -17.83 -41.16 21.00
C GLN A 201 -16.46 -40.71 20.51
N MET A 202 -15.43 -41.49 20.81
CA MET A 202 -14.05 -41.14 20.41
C MET A 202 -13.88 -41.20 18.88
N ALA A 203 -14.46 -42.16 18.20
CA ALA A 203 -14.43 -42.28 16.74
C ALA A 203 -15.07 -41.03 16.10
N TYR A 204 -16.22 -40.58 16.61
CA TYR A 204 -16.87 -39.37 16.18
C TYR A 204 -16.00 -38.12 16.38
N LEU A 205 -15.46 -37.93 17.60
CA LEU A 205 -14.61 -36.80 17.94
C LEU A 205 -13.35 -36.76 17.08
N TRP A 206 -12.72 -37.90 16.81
CA TRP A 206 -11.56 -37.96 15.92
C TRP A 206 -11.94 -37.64 14.46
N ARG A 207 -13.10 -38.10 13.97
CA ARG A 207 -13.61 -37.82 12.62
C ARG A 207 -13.87 -36.33 12.43
N VAL A 208 -14.67 -35.73 13.31
CA VAL A 208 -15.05 -34.32 13.22
C VAL A 208 -13.87 -33.39 13.54
N GLY A 209 -13.07 -33.75 14.54
CA GLY A 209 -11.84 -33.03 14.87
C GLY A 209 -10.81 -33.06 13.73
N GLY A 210 -10.69 -34.21 13.05
CA GLY A 210 -9.86 -34.35 11.85
C GLY A 210 -10.35 -33.49 10.67
N GLN A 211 -11.67 -33.45 10.45
CA GLN A 211 -12.28 -32.56 9.44
C GLN A 211 -12.05 -31.10 9.76
N MET A 212 -12.26 -30.68 11.01
CA MET A 212 -12.00 -29.34 11.51
C MET A 212 -10.53 -28.93 11.34
N LEU A 213 -9.60 -29.85 11.66
CA LEU A 213 -8.15 -29.64 11.45
C LEU A 213 -7.83 -29.50 9.96
N GLY A 214 -8.38 -30.37 9.11
CA GLY A 214 -8.22 -30.30 7.66
C GLY A 214 -8.70 -28.97 7.09
N LEU A 215 -9.87 -28.52 7.52
CA LEU A 215 -10.45 -27.23 7.12
C LEU A 215 -9.58 -26.05 7.58
N THR A 216 -9.06 -26.11 8.81
CA THR A 216 -8.13 -25.11 9.36
C THR A 216 -6.84 -25.07 8.56
N LEU A 217 -6.23 -26.21 8.23
CA LEU A 217 -5.03 -26.28 7.41
C LEU A 217 -5.27 -25.73 6.00
N LEU A 218 -6.42 -26.05 5.40
CA LEU A 218 -6.83 -25.46 4.11
C LEU A 218 -6.94 -23.94 4.21
N MET A 219 -7.60 -23.42 5.24
CA MET A 219 -7.73 -21.99 5.51
C MET A 219 -6.36 -21.31 5.61
N VAL A 220 -5.43 -21.89 6.37
CA VAL A 220 -4.06 -21.36 6.49
C VAL A 220 -3.33 -21.36 5.16
N ALA A 221 -3.40 -22.44 4.39
CA ALA A 221 -2.79 -22.52 3.06
C ALA A 221 -3.35 -21.44 2.10
N VAL A 222 -4.66 -21.26 2.10
CA VAL A 222 -5.36 -20.24 1.31
C VAL A 222 -4.98 -18.84 1.78
N ALA A 223 -4.92 -18.57 3.08
CA ALA A 223 -4.51 -17.28 3.63
C ALA A 223 -3.06 -16.91 3.24
N ILE A 224 -2.15 -17.89 3.23
CA ILE A 224 -0.78 -17.72 2.75
C ILE A 224 -0.78 -17.39 1.24
N ALA A 225 -1.56 -18.11 0.44
CA ALA A 225 -1.68 -17.88 -1.00
C ALA A 225 -2.25 -16.48 -1.30
N VAL A 226 -3.29 -16.04 -0.59
CA VAL A 226 -3.84 -14.68 -0.66
C VAL A 226 -2.78 -13.65 -0.33
N GLY A 227 -2.04 -13.85 0.77
CA GLY A 227 -0.95 -12.96 1.20
C GLY A 227 0.14 -12.84 0.13
N PHE A 228 0.54 -13.96 -0.45
CA PHE A 228 1.56 -14.01 -1.51
C PHE A 228 1.11 -13.28 -2.78
N VAL A 229 -0.09 -13.58 -3.29
CA VAL A 229 -0.60 -12.94 -4.52
C VAL A 229 -0.84 -11.46 -4.31
N ALA A 230 -1.48 -11.05 -3.21
CA ALA A 230 -1.75 -9.66 -2.88
C ALA A 230 -0.46 -8.84 -2.76
N SER A 231 0.57 -9.38 -2.09
CA SER A 231 1.87 -8.72 -1.96
C SER A 231 2.59 -8.60 -3.30
N ARG A 232 2.53 -9.63 -4.15
CA ARG A 232 3.12 -9.60 -5.50
C ARG A 232 2.44 -8.57 -6.40
N VAL A 233 1.11 -8.50 -6.40
CA VAL A 233 0.34 -7.48 -7.16
C VAL A 233 0.71 -6.08 -6.69
N SER A 234 0.69 -5.86 -5.38
CA SER A 234 1.03 -4.56 -4.79
C SER A 234 2.47 -4.13 -5.09
N ALA A 235 3.43 -5.04 -5.00
CA ALA A 235 4.83 -4.77 -5.36
C ALA A 235 4.98 -4.42 -6.86
N SER A 236 4.23 -5.10 -7.75
CA SER A 236 4.20 -4.81 -9.17
C SER A 236 3.63 -3.41 -9.44
N ILE A 237 2.53 -3.04 -8.79
CA ILE A 237 1.95 -1.69 -8.88
C ILE A 237 2.97 -0.64 -8.42
N GLY A 238 3.65 -0.87 -7.29
CA GLY A 238 4.69 0.03 -6.79
C GLY A 238 5.87 0.19 -7.76
N ARG A 239 6.32 -0.90 -8.39
CA ARG A 239 7.35 -0.88 -9.44
C ARG A 239 6.89 -0.05 -10.65
N ASP A 240 5.68 -0.30 -11.13
CA ASP A 240 5.17 0.35 -12.35
C ASP A 240 4.94 1.84 -12.13
N LEU A 241 4.38 2.22 -10.97
CA LEU A 241 4.24 3.63 -10.58
C LEU A 241 5.60 4.34 -10.47
N ARG A 242 6.62 3.69 -9.86
CA ARG A 242 7.97 4.29 -9.80
C ARG A 242 8.55 4.49 -11.17
N ARG A 243 8.40 3.50 -12.07
CA ARG A 243 8.88 3.60 -13.45
C ARG A 243 8.17 4.73 -14.20
N GLU A 244 6.82 4.78 -14.14
CA GLU A 244 6.03 5.79 -14.83
C GLU A 244 6.35 7.20 -14.30
N THR A 245 6.40 7.37 -12.96
CA THR A 245 6.73 8.66 -12.34
C THR A 245 8.15 9.11 -12.68
N PHE A 246 9.14 8.20 -12.57
CA PHE A 246 10.53 8.53 -12.88
C PHE A 246 10.75 8.84 -14.35
N SER A 247 10.09 8.10 -15.25
CA SER A 247 10.11 8.38 -16.69
C SER A 247 9.53 9.75 -17.02
N ALA A 248 8.41 10.13 -16.36
CA ALA A 248 7.83 11.47 -16.52
C ALA A 248 8.80 12.56 -16.03
N VAL A 249 9.38 12.38 -14.83
CA VAL A 249 10.33 13.37 -14.26
C VAL A 249 11.57 13.57 -15.12
N ILE A 250 12.12 12.50 -15.72
CA ILE A 250 13.26 12.62 -16.64
C ILE A 250 12.89 13.34 -17.94
N GLY A 251 11.63 13.25 -18.36
CA GLY A 251 11.12 13.96 -19.53
C GLY A 251 10.72 15.43 -19.26
N PHE A 252 10.74 15.88 -18.01
CA PHE A 252 10.38 17.25 -17.64
C PHE A 252 11.41 18.26 -18.12
N SER A 253 10.92 19.42 -18.52
CA SER A 253 11.73 20.61 -18.73
C SER A 253 12.07 21.28 -17.36
N HIS A 254 12.82 22.34 -17.41
CA HIS A 254 13.17 23.10 -16.20
C HIS A 254 11.93 23.72 -15.52
N ALA A 255 10.94 24.09 -16.32
CA ALA A 255 9.69 24.68 -15.85
C ALA A 255 8.89 23.71 -14.95
N GLU A 256 8.73 22.45 -15.34
CA GLU A 256 8.02 21.46 -14.54
C GLU A 256 8.80 21.09 -13.27
N ILE A 257 10.15 21.00 -13.36
CA ILE A 257 11.00 20.71 -12.18
C ILE A 257 10.88 21.84 -11.13
N GLU A 258 10.78 23.10 -11.55
CA GLU A 258 10.56 24.24 -10.65
C GLU A 258 9.17 24.20 -10.02
N GLN A 259 8.13 23.85 -10.81
CA GLN A 259 6.76 23.75 -10.33
C GLN A 259 6.63 22.72 -9.18
N PHE A 260 7.24 21.56 -9.30
CA PHE A 260 7.09 20.49 -8.31
C PHE A 260 8.06 20.54 -7.14
N SER A 261 9.18 21.22 -7.24
CA SER A 261 10.37 21.15 -6.39
C SER A 261 10.99 19.73 -6.27
N THR A 262 12.30 19.64 -6.17
CA THR A 262 13.04 18.37 -6.06
C THR A 262 12.62 17.55 -4.83
N ALA A 263 12.41 18.20 -3.68
CA ALA A 263 11.98 17.52 -2.45
C ALA A 263 10.59 16.88 -2.59
N SER A 264 9.66 17.55 -3.27
CA SER A 264 8.33 17.03 -3.56
C SER A 264 8.39 15.83 -4.50
N LEU A 265 9.19 15.89 -5.57
CA LEU A 265 9.36 14.79 -6.51
C LEU A 265 9.96 13.55 -5.85
N ILE A 266 10.95 13.72 -4.96
CA ILE A 266 11.52 12.61 -4.16
C ILE A 266 10.42 11.97 -3.31
N THR A 267 9.62 12.76 -2.59
CA THR A 267 8.55 12.24 -1.74
C THR A 267 7.49 11.48 -2.56
N ARG A 268 7.11 12.00 -3.73
CA ARG A 268 6.13 11.37 -4.63
C ARG A 268 6.63 10.06 -5.22
N THR A 269 7.93 9.95 -5.54
CA THR A 269 8.54 8.72 -6.07
C THR A 269 8.83 7.66 -5.01
N THR A 270 8.87 8.02 -3.75
CA THR A 270 9.19 7.11 -2.63
C THR A 270 7.99 6.89 -1.71
N ASN A 271 7.72 7.82 -0.79
CA ASN A 271 6.74 7.65 0.28
C ASN A 271 5.31 7.55 -0.23
N ASP A 272 4.91 8.41 -1.19
CA ASP A 272 3.54 8.39 -1.72
C ASP A 272 3.25 7.07 -2.44
N ILE A 273 4.19 6.56 -3.24
CA ILE A 273 4.05 5.24 -3.90
C ILE A 273 4.01 4.11 -2.86
N GLN A 274 4.85 4.18 -1.82
CA GLN A 274 4.82 3.18 -0.74
C GLN A 274 3.47 3.17 -0.02
N GLN A 275 2.86 4.32 0.21
CA GLN A 275 1.54 4.43 0.81
C GLN A 275 0.45 3.84 -0.07
N VAL A 276 0.47 4.11 -1.38
CA VAL A 276 -0.44 3.48 -2.36
C VAL A 276 -0.24 1.96 -2.36
N GLN A 277 0.99 1.49 -2.40
CA GLN A 277 1.33 0.07 -2.36
C GLN A 277 0.78 -0.61 -1.10
N PHE A 278 0.94 -0.01 0.08
CA PHE A 278 0.44 -0.54 1.35
C PHE A 278 -1.09 -0.67 1.35
N VAL A 279 -1.78 0.38 0.87
CA VAL A 279 -3.25 0.36 0.78
C VAL A 279 -3.76 -0.65 -0.25
N CYS A 280 -3.04 -0.89 -1.35
CA CYS A 280 -3.40 -1.96 -2.29
C CYS A 280 -3.40 -3.36 -1.63
N VAL A 281 -2.43 -3.66 -0.75
CA VAL A 281 -2.44 -4.92 0.02
C VAL A 281 -3.67 -5.00 0.92
N ILE A 282 -3.99 -3.91 1.64
CA ILE A 282 -5.15 -3.86 2.54
C ILE A 282 -6.46 -4.00 1.77
N LEU A 283 -6.59 -3.32 0.63
CA LEU A 283 -7.78 -3.43 -0.23
C LEU A 283 -7.99 -4.87 -0.69
N LEU A 284 -6.95 -5.53 -1.18
CA LEU A 284 -7.04 -6.89 -1.67
C LEU A 284 -7.33 -7.91 -0.57
N ARG A 285 -6.84 -7.70 0.66
CA ARG A 285 -6.99 -8.66 1.76
C ARG A 285 -8.20 -8.38 2.65
N MET A 286 -8.47 -7.11 3.00
CA MET A 286 -9.47 -6.76 4.01
C MET A 286 -10.79 -6.30 3.39
N VAL A 287 -10.74 -5.43 2.37
CA VAL A 287 -11.95 -4.86 1.78
C VAL A 287 -12.74 -5.89 0.99
N ALA A 288 -12.07 -6.87 0.39
CA ALA A 288 -12.75 -7.97 -0.28
C ALA A 288 -13.25 -9.03 0.71
N TYR A 289 -12.48 -9.33 1.76
CA TYR A 289 -12.79 -10.38 2.73
C TYR A 289 -13.90 -9.99 3.71
N ALA A 290 -13.86 -8.79 4.29
CA ALA A 290 -14.79 -8.39 5.33
C ALA A 290 -16.27 -8.43 4.92
N PRO A 291 -16.69 -7.97 3.71
CA PRO A 291 -18.06 -8.11 3.28
C PRO A 291 -18.52 -9.57 3.13
N ILE A 292 -17.64 -10.45 2.62
CA ILE A 292 -17.96 -11.88 2.46
C ILE A 292 -18.18 -12.51 3.83
N LEU A 293 -17.29 -12.26 4.78
CA LEU A 293 -17.40 -12.78 6.14
C LEU A 293 -18.63 -12.20 6.87
N GLY A 294 -18.85 -10.87 6.76
CA GLY A 294 -19.99 -10.21 7.41
C GLY A 294 -21.34 -10.67 6.88
N ILE A 295 -21.51 -10.72 5.55
CA ILE A 295 -22.76 -11.19 4.92
C ILE A 295 -22.95 -12.68 5.18
N GLY A 296 -21.91 -13.49 5.02
CA GLY A 296 -21.96 -14.92 5.31
C GLY A 296 -22.33 -15.20 6.76
N GLY A 297 -21.72 -14.52 7.72
CA GLY A 297 -22.06 -14.63 9.14
C GLY A 297 -23.51 -14.25 9.43
N ILE A 298 -23.99 -13.14 8.84
CA ILE A 298 -25.42 -12.74 8.98
C ILE A 298 -26.36 -13.82 8.41
N MET A 299 -26.00 -14.45 7.29
CA MET A 299 -26.79 -15.53 6.70
C MET A 299 -26.83 -16.76 7.60
N HIS A 300 -25.72 -17.16 8.23
CA HIS A 300 -25.70 -18.26 9.20
C HIS A 300 -26.54 -17.94 10.44
N VAL A 301 -26.39 -16.76 11.02
CA VAL A 301 -27.19 -16.29 12.16
C VAL A 301 -28.70 -16.21 11.81
N ALA A 302 -29.04 -15.79 10.60
CA ALA A 302 -30.46 -15.72 10.17
C ALA A 302 -31.08 -17.09 9.93
N ARG A 303 -30.29 -18.10 9.58
CA ARG A 303 -30.74 -19.47 9.38
C ARG A 303 -30.91 -20.27 10.67
N SER A 304 -30.25 -19.88 11.73
CA SER A 304 -30.25 -20.57 13.04
C SER A 304 -31.56 -20.35 13.79
N ASN A 305 -32.69 -20.18 13.31
CA ASN A 305 -34.06 -20.09 13.85
C ASN A 305 -34.21 -19.81 15.40
N THR A 306 -33.15 -19.43 16.06
CA THR A 306 -33.02 -19.30 17.53
C THR A 306 -33.76 -18.10 18.11
N GLY A 307 -34.31 -17.20 17.28
CA GLY A 307 -34.93 -15.96 17.72
C GLY A 307 -33.96 -14.92 18.30
N LEU A 308 -32.64 -15.20 18.34
CA LEU A 308 -31.61 -14.34 18.94
C LEU A 308 -30.92 -13.38 17.95
N THR A 309 -31.29 -13.41 16.69
CA THR A 309 -30.69 -12.61 15.59
C THR A 309 -30.70 -11.11 15.88
N TRP A 310 -31.70 -10.60 16.62
CA TRP A 310 -31.75 -9.18 17.02
C TRP A 310 -30.57 -8.72 17.87
N ILE A 311 -29.94 -9.62 18.65
CA ILE A 311 -28.76 -9.30 19.48
C ILE A 311 -27.56 -8.97 18.57
N THR A 312 -27.38 -9.73 17.51
CA THR A 312 -26.34 -9.46 16.50
C THR A 312 -26.56 -8.10 15.83
N PHE A 313 -27.79 -7.79 15.43
CA PHE A 313 -28.11 -6.46 14.86
C PHE A 313 -27.87 -5.33 15.87
N LEU A 314 -28.21 -5.53 17.15
CA LEU A 314 -27.94 -4.56 18.20
C LEU A 314 -26.44 -4.33 18.38
N ALA A 315 -25.63 -5.38 18.37
CA ALA A 315 -24.18 -5.30 18.47
C ALA A 315 -23.57 -4.52 17.30
N VAL A 316 -23.99 -4.82 16.06
CA VAL A 316 -23.56 -4.09 14.87
C VAL A 316 -23.99 -2.62 14.92
N ALA A 317 -25.23 -2.34 15.31
CA ALA A 317 -25.71 -0.97 15.46
C ALA A 317 -24.91 -0.20 16.51
N ALA A 318 -24.67 -0.78 17.69
CA ALA A 318 -23.84 -0.19 18.73
C ALA A 318 -22.41 0.10 18.25
N LEU A 319 -21.80 -0.83 17.48
CA LEU A 319 -20.50 -0.64 16.89
C LEU A 319 -20.48 0.52 15.89
N LEU A 320 -21.46 0.57 14.99
CA LEU A 320 -21.56 1.66 14.00
C LEU A 320 -21.75 3.02 14.66
N VAL A 321 -22.56 3.09 15.71
CA VAL A 321 -22.72 4.31 16.52
C VAL A 321 -21.41 4.70 17.19
N LEU A 322 -20.70 3.75 17.82
CA LEU A 322 -19.40 4.00 18.43
C LEU A 322 -18.40 4.57 17.43
N ILE A 323 -18.26 3.91 16.26
CA ILE A 323 -17.35 4.35 15.19
C ILE A 323 -17.76 5.74 14.69
N GLY A 324 -19.05 5.97 14.44
CA GLY A 324 -19.58 7.26 13.99
C GLY A 324 -19.27 8.39 14.97
N VAL A 325 -19.50 8.18 16.26
CA VAL A 325 -19.20 9.16 17.33
C VAL A 325 -17.70 9.44 17.40
N LEU A 326 -16.86 8.40 17.42
CA LEU A 326 -15.41 8.57 17.48
C LEU A 326 -14.89 9.30 16.24
N MET A 327 -15.41 8.99 15.04
CA MET A 327 -15.02 9.67 13.81
C MET A 327 -15.40 11.13 13.79
N THR A 328 -16.62 11.49 14.23
CA THR A 328 -17.06 12.90 14.29
C THR A 328 -16.22 13.72 15.26
N ILE A 329 -15.77 13.14 16.36
CA ILE A 329 -14.92 13.80 17.35
C ILE A 329 -13.45 13.88 16.90
N ALA A 330 -12.90 12.78 16.35
CA ALA A 330 -11.47 12.67 16.06
C ALA A 330 -11.09 13.32 14.72
N MET A 331 -11.92 13.24 13.66
CA MET A 331 -11.57 13.70 12.32
C MET A 331 -11.21 15.21 12.24
N PRO A 332 -11.95 16.14 12.87
CA PRO A 332 -11.55 17.55 12.89
C PRO A 332 -10.20 17.76 13.58
N LYS A 333 -9.92 16.97 14.64
CA LYS A 333 -8.65 17.06 15.38
C LYS A 333 -7.48 16.48 14.61
N PHE A 334 -7.69 15.44 13.82
CA PHE A 334 -6.65 14.93 12.88
C PHE A 334 -6.26 15.98 11.84
N LYS A 335 -7.24 16.72 11.29
CA LYS A 335 -6.94 17.83 10.36
C LYS A 335 -6.16 18.94 11.05
N LEU A 336 -6.59 19.36 12.24
CA LEU A 336 -5.88 20.37 13.03
C LEU A 336 -4.46 19.92 13.40
N MET A 337 -4.28 18.66 13.76
CA MET A 337 -2.97 18.11 14.10
C MET A 337 -2.00 18.23 12.93
N GLN A 338 -2.45 17.99 11.68
CA GLN A 338 -1.61 18.17 10.51
C GLN A 338 -1.13 19.63 10.37
N THR A 339 -2.03 20.60 10.51
CA THR A 339 -1.67 22.03 10.47
C THR A 339 -0.66 22.41 11.58
N LEU A 340 -0.81 21.83 12.78
CA LEU A 340 0.12 22.07 13.89
C LEU A 340 1.49 21.43 13.67
N VAL A 341 1.54 20.24 13.03
CA VAL A 341 2.80 19.61 12.61
C VAL A 341 3.51 20.47 11.57
N ASP A 342 2.78 20.99 10.57
CA ASP A 342 3.34 21.86 9.55
C ASP A 342 3.92 23.15 10.18
N ARG A 343 3.20 23.75 11.14
CA ARG A 343 3.68 24.90 11.91
C ARG A 343 4.95 24.59 12.71
N LEU A 344 4.98 23.43 13.39
CA LEU A 344 6.17 22.99 14.13
C LEU A 344 7.37 22.80 13.20
N ASN A 345 7.16 22.17 12.04
CA ASN A 345 8.18 21.96 11.02
C ASN A 345 8.70 23.29 10.46
N LEU A 346 7.81 24.27 10.24
CA LEU A 346 8.21 25.61 9.79
C LEU A 346 9.13 26.27 10.82
N VAL A 347 8.72 26.32 12.09
CA VAL A 347 9.53 26.90 13.19
C VAL A 347 10.87 26.18 13.30
N SER A 348 10.87 24.85 13.26
CA SER A 348 12.11 24.05 13.32
C SER A 348 13.06 24.37 12.15
N ARG A 349 12.52 24.47 10.92
CA ARG A 349 13.31 24.79 9.73
C ARG A 349 13.91 26.17 9.80
N GLU A 350 13.14 27.18 10.24
CA GLU A 350 13.64 28.56 10.42
C GLU A 350 14.78 28.61 11.43
N ILE A 351 14.62 27.94 12.58
CA ILE A 351 15.67 27.90 13.62
C ILE A 351 16.93 27.20 13.11
N LEU A 352 16.78 26.01 12.47
CA LEU A 352 17.93 25.25 11.98
C LEU A 352 18.67 25.97 10.85
N THR A 353 17.94 26.60 9.93
CA THR A 353 18.54 27.40 8.85
C THR A 353 19.19 28.65 9.39
N GLY A 354 18.60 29.28 10.41
CA GLY A 354 19.05 30.49 11.06
C GLY A 354 19.90 30.27 12.33
N ILE A 355 20.45 29.07 12.56
CA ILE A 355 21.14 28.75 13.83
C ILE A 355 22.33 29.68 14.13
N MET A 356 23.05 30.10 13.10
CA MET A 356 24.20 31.02 13.27
C MET A 356 23.75 32.42 13.73
N PRO A 357 22.74 33.08 13.08
CA PRO A 357 22.15 34.31 13.61
C PRO A 357 21.55 34.14 15.02
N VAL A 358 20.82 33.05 15.29
CA VAL A 358 20.25 32.79 16.62
C VAL A 358 21.36 32.84 17.70
N ARG A 359 22.49 32.15 17.46
CA ARG A 359 23.65 32.14 18.36
C ARG A 359 24.38 33.49 18.41
N ALA A 360 24.59 34.13 17.25
CA ALA A 360 25.28 35.39 17.18
C ALA A 360 24.57 36.53 17.93
N PHE A 361 23.23 36.49 17.98
CA PHE A 361 22.39 37.46 18.67
C PHE A 361 21.89 36.98 20.06
N SER A 362 22.40 35.84 20.56
CA SER A 362 22.02 35.25 21.86
C SER A 362 20.48 35.11 22.04
N ARG A 363 19.79 34.66 20.99
CA ARG A 363 18.33 34.54 20.97
C ARG A 363 17.82 33.09 21.18
N GLU A 364 18.67 32.20 21.67
CA GLU A 364 18.36 30.79 21.87
C GLU A 364 17.09 30.61 22.70
N LYS A 365 17.00 31.30 23.85
CA LYS A 365 15.87 31.21 24.77
C LYS A 365 14.55 31.66 24.11
N PHE A 366 14.60 32.70 23.30
CA PHE A 366 13.42 33.21 22.57
C PHE A 366 12.91 32.19 21.55
N GLU A 367 13.82 31.57 20.79
CA GLU A 367 13.46 30.56 19.81
C GLU A 367 13.03 29.24 20.48
N GLU A 368 13.62 28.87 21.60
CA GLU A 368 13.17 27.75 22.45
C GLU A 368 11.73 27.94 22.93
N GLU A 369 11.38 29.13 23.42
CA GLU A 369 10.02 29.47 23.83
C GLU A 369 9.03 29.48 22.66
N ARG A 370 9.48 29.92 21.48
CA ARG A 370 8.68 29.90 20.25
C ARG A 370 8.38 28.47 19.78
N PHE A 371 9.42 27.61 19.80
CA PHE A 371 9.27 26.17 19.50
C PHE A 371 8.36 25.50 20.54
N ASP A 372 8.58 25.73 21.81
CA ASP A 372 7.80 25.09 22.89
C ASP A 372 6.32 25.46 22.85
N ARG A 373 5.97 26.69 22.45
CA ARG A 373 4.56 27.08 22.22
C ARG A 373 3.92 26.24 21.11
N ALA A 374 4.59 26.11 19.95
CA ALA A 374 4.10 25.29 18.84
C ALA A 374 4.00 23.81 19.24
N ASN A 375 4.99 23.30 19.98
CA ASN A 375 5.03 21.95 20.49
C ASN A 375 3.91 21.65 21.51
N ARG A 376 3.61 22.58 22.41
CA ARG A 376 2.50 22.42 23.36
C ARG A 376 1.14 22.39 22.68
N ASP A 377 0.92 23.22 21.66
CA ASP A 377 -0.33 23.22 20.89
C ASP A 377 -0.54 21.87 20.19
N LEU A 378 0.52 21.35 19.57
CA LEU A 378 0.52 20.02 18.96
C LEU A 378 0.28 18.92 20.00
N MET A 379 1.04 18.94 21.11
CA MET A 379 0.92 17.96 22.19
C MET A 379 -0.51 17.91 22.77
N ARG A 380 -1.14 19.05 23.02
CA ARG A 380 -2.51 19.10 23.55
C ARG A 380 -3.52 18.47 22.59
N THR A 381 -3.40 18.78 21.31
CA THR A 381 -4.27 18.23 20.26
C THR A 381 -4.05 16.73 20.11
N GLN A 382 -2.80 16.28 20.07
CA GLN A 382 -2.43 14.88 19.97
C GLN A 382 -2.88 14.08 21.19
N LEU A 383 -2.72 14.65 22.40
CA LEU A 383 -3.17 14.03 23.65
C LEU A 383 -4.69 13.82 23.64
N PHE A 384 -5.45 14.84 23.23
CA PHE A 384 -6.91 14.73 23.11
C PHE A 384 -7.29 13.64 22.11
N THR A 385 -6.69 13.64 20.93
CA THR A 385 -6.97 12.65 19.88
C THR A 385 -6.61 11.23 20.33
N ASN A 386 -5.44 11.07 20.94
CA ASN A 386 -4.99 9.76 21.44
C ASN A 386 -5.89 9.25 22.58
N ARG A 387 -6.31 10.10 23.51
CA ARG A 387 -7.26 9.72 24.58
C ARG A 387 -8.62 9.30 24.01
N THR A 388 -9.12 10.01 23.02
CA THR A 388 -10.37 9.66 22.33
C THR A 388 -10.24 8.31 21.63
N MET A 389 -9.15 8.09 20.90
CA MET A 389 -8.92 6.82 20.21
C MET A 389 -8.60 5.66 21.16
N ALA A 390 -7.92 5.92 22.28
CA ALA A 390 -7.66 4.91 23.29
C ALA A 390 -8.94 4.36 23.95
N GLY A 391 -10.02 5.14 24.00
CA GLY A 391 -11.34 4.69 24.42
C GLY A 391 -11.98 3.66 23.49
N MET A 392 -11.57 3.59 22.23
CA MET A 392 -12.18 2.70 21.24
C MET A 392 -12.12 1.22 21.66
N MET A 393 -10.95 0.72 22.08
CA MET A 393 -10.79 -0.68 22.46
C MET A 393 -11.60 -1.08 23.70
N PRO A 394 -11.60 -0.33 24.82
CA PRO A 394 -12.47 -0.63 25.95
C PRO A 394 -13.97 -0.66 25.61
N PHE A 395 -14.45 0.31 24.84
CA PHE A 395 -15.86 0.32 24.42
C PHE A 395 -16.19 -0.83 23.49
N MET A 396 -15.29 -1.19 22.58
CA MET A 396 -15.47 -2.38 21.76
C MET A 396 -15.51 -3.66 22.58
N THR A 397 -14.57 -3.83 23.52
CA THR A 397 -14.59 -4.98 24.43
C THR A 397 -15.89 -5.03 25.24
N LEU A 398 -16.40 -3.88 25.68
CA LEU A 398 -17.70 -3.80 26.36
C LEU A 398 -18.85 -4.25 25.44
N ILE A 399 -18.88 -3.81 24.19
CA ILE A 399 -19.89 -4.25 23.20
C ILE A 399 -19.79 -5.76 23.00
N MET A 400 -18.58 -6.28 22.74
CA MET A 400 -18.37 -7.70 22.47
C MET A 400 -18.77 -8.57 23.66
N ASN A 401 -18.25 -8.28 24.86
CA ASN A 401 -18.57 -9.05 26.06
C ASN A 401 -20.02 -8.88 26.48
N GLY A 402 -20.57 -7.66 26.36
CA GLY A 402 -21.98 -7.40 26.61
C GLY A 402 -22.89 -8.18 25.66
N THR A 403 -22.52 -8.27 24.39
CA THR A 403 -23.24 -9.10 23.39
C THR A 403 -23.16 -10.57 23.76
N SER A 404 -21.98 -11.09 24.13
CA SER A 404 -21.83 -12.48 24.57
C SER A 404 -22.67 -12.77 25.80
N LEU A 405 -22.71 -11.84 26.77
CA LEU A 405 -23.54 -11.99 27.97
C LEU A 405 -25.04 -12.03 27.63
N LEU A 406 -25.49 -11.17 26.70
CA LEU A 406 -26.87 -11.20 26.21
C LEU A 406 -27.21 -12.53 25.52
N ILE A 407 -26.30 -13.04 24.67
CA ILE A 407 -26.48 -14.32 23.99
C ILE A 407 -26.57 -15.45 25.02
N VAL A 408 -25.68 -15.50 26.02
CA VAL A 408 -25.73 -16.51 27.08
C VAL A 408 -27.01 -16.40 27.90
N TRP A 409 -27.45 -15.18 28.25
CA TRP A 409 -28.67 -14.97 29.04
C TRP A 409 -29.95 -15.38 28.30
N PHE A 410 -30.10 -14.95 27.06
CA PHE A 410 -31.28 -15.29 26.27
C PHE A 410 -31.20 -16.69 25.65
N GLY A 411 -29.99 -17.14 25.31
CA GLY A 411 -29.71 -18.48 24.83
C GLY A 411 -29.97 -19.53 25.92
N GLY A 412 -29.56 -19.25 27.19
CA GLY A 412 -29.90 -20.12 28.33
C GLY A 412 -31.40 -20.30 28.51
N LYS A 413 -32.20 -19.21 28.33
CA LYS A 413 -33.64 -19.31 28.35
C LYS A 413 -34.21 -20.10 27.17
N ALA A 414 -33.60 -19.98 25.99
CA ALA A 414 -33.99 -20.78 24.82
C ALA A 414 -33.64 -22.24 25.01
N MET A 415 -32.55 -22.56 25.68
CA MET A 415 -32.17 -23.93 26.05
C MET A 415 -33.14 -24.54 27.07
N ASP A 416 -33.54 -23.78 28.11
CA ASP A 416 -34.54 -24.23 29.06
C ASP A 416 -35.89 -24.51 28.38
N ALA A 417 -36.20 -23.80 27.30
CA ALA A 417 -37.38 -23.99 26.50
C ALA A 417 -37.22 -25.11 25.43
N GLY A 418 -36.06 -25.75 25.31
CA GLY A 418 -35.78 -26.78 24.34
C GLY A 418 -35.50 -26.29 22.91
N ASN A 419 -35.36 -24.97 22.71
CA ASN A 419 -35.25 -24.34 21.37
C ASN A 419 -33.77 -24.09 20.95
N MET A 420 -32.78 -24.51 21.71
CA MET A 420 -31.38 -24.28 21.41
C MET A 420 -30.47 -25.27 22.15
N GLN A 421 -29.40 -25.69 21.51
CA GLN A 421 -28.36 -26.53 22.12
C GLN A 421 -27.14 -25.68 22.57
N VAL A 422 -26.25 -26.24 23.42
CA VAL A 422 -25.09 -25.50 23.95
C VAL A 422 -24.09 -25.17 22.84
N GLY A 423 -23.83 -26.11 21.93
CA GLY A 423 -22.92 -25.90 20.82
C GLY A 423 -23.46 -24.86 19.83
N GLU A 424 -24.76 -24.85 19.57
CA GLU A 424 -25.39 -23.82 18.76
C GLU A 424 -25.21 -22.42 19.37
N MET A 425 -25.33 -22.30 20.71
CA MET A 425 -25.08 -21.04 21.43
C MET A 425 -23.63 -20.60 21.26
N ILE A 426 -22.66 -21.53 21.34
CA ILE A 426 -21.24 -21.25 21.14
C ILE A 426 -20.99 -20.81 19.68
N ALA A 427 -21.57 -21.50 18.71
CA ALA A 427 -21.48 -21.13 17.29
C ALA A 427 -22.07 -19.74 17.05
N PHE A 428 -23.25 -19.44 17.63
CA PHE A 428 -23.90 -18.14 17.51
C PHE A 428 -23.03 -16.99 18.09
N ILE A 429 -22.39 -17.20 19.23
CA ILE A 429 -21.43 -16.25 19.81
C ILE A 429 -20.28 -16.02 18.81
N THR A 430 -19.73 -17.11 18.25
CA THR A 430 -18.59 -17.03 17.34
C THR A 430 -18.95 -16.30 16.04
N TYR A 431 -20.09 -16.59 15.43
CA TYR A 431 -20.61 -15.86 14.26
C TYR A 431 -20.81 -14.39 14.54
N THR A 432 -21.42 -14.06 15.67
CA THR A 432 -21.63 -12.65 16.05
C THR A 432 -20.30 -11.92 16.20
N MET A 433 -19.30 -12.56 16.81
CA MET A 433 -17.95 -11.99 16.92
C MET A 433 -17.28 -11.80 15.56
N GLN A 434 -17.41 -12.76 14.62
CA GLN A 434 -16.89 -12.64 13.26
C GLN A 434 -17.55 -11.48 12.50
N ILE A 435 -18.88 -11.32 12.65
CA ILE A 435 -19.62 -10.20 12.05
C ILE A 435 -19.11 -8.87 12.60
N VAL A 436 -19.01 -8.71 13.92
CA VAL A 436 -18.51 -7.49 14.57
C VAL A 436 -17.07 -7.16 14.09
N MET A 437 -16.20 -8.19 14.01
CA MET A 437 -14.83 -8.01 13.51
C MET A 437 -14.78 -7.62 12.03
N SER A 438 -15.68 -8.12 11.18
CA SER A 438 -15.77 -7.75 9.78
C SER A 438 -16.11 -6.25 9.61
N PHE A 439 -17.06 -5.73 10.38
CA PHE A 439 -17.39 -4.31 10.39
C PHE A 439 -16.23 -3.45 10.91
N LEU A 440 -15.50 -3.93 11.91
CA LEU A 440 -14.30 -3.24 12.40
C LEU A 440 -13.22 -3.14 11.33
N MET A 441 -12.97 -4.23 10.59
CA MET A 441 -12.01 -4.23 9.48
C MET A 441 -12.39 -3.17 8.43
N LEU A 442 -13.67 -3.07 8.06
CA LEU A 442 -14.16 -2.05 7.13
C LEU A 442 -13.96 -0.64 7.66
N ALA A 443 -14.21 -0.41 8.96
CA ALA A 443 -14.00 0.89 9.59
C ALA A 443 -12.52 1.31 9.58
N MET A 444 -11.59 0.39 9.88
CA MET A 444 -10.15 0.66 9.81
C MET A 444 -9.71 1.07 8.41
N VAL A 445 -10.20 0.37 7.39
CA VAL A 445 -9.91 0.68 5.99
C VAL A 445 -10.44 2.05 5.61
N ALA A 446 -11.67 2.40 6.03
CA ALA A 446 -12.27 3.70 5.75
C ALA A 446 -11.43 4.89 6.25
N ILE A 447 -10.69 4.72 7.35
CA ILE A 447 -9.77 5.73 7.89
C ILE A 447 -8.48 5.87 7.04
N MET A 448 -7.97 4.77 6.52
CA MET A 448 -6.68 4.76 5.79
C MET A 448 -6.82 5.18 4.33
N LEU A 449 -7.97 4.91 3.75
CA LEU A 449 -8.25 5.08 2.32
C LEU A 449 -8.10 6.53 1.80
N PRO A 450 -8.54 7.60 2.51
CA PRO A 450 -8.38 8.98 2.06
C PRO A 450 -6.91 9.40 1.90
N ARG A 451 -6.02 8.95 2.79
CA ARG A 451 -4.59 9.27 2.70
C ARG A 451 -3.95 8.72 1.44
N ALA A 452 -4.24 7.46 1.12
CA ALA A 452 -3.76 6.86 -0.11
C ALA A 452 -4.37 7.52 -1.36
N GLY A 453 -5.61 8.01 -1.26
CA GLY A 453 -6.24 8.80 -2.32
C GLY A 453 -5.44 10.06 -2.65
N VAL A 454 -5.06 10.83 -1.62
CA VAL A 454 -4.22 12.04 -1.79
C VAL A 454 -2.84 11.68 -2.37
N ALA A 455 -2.20 10.62 -1.88
CA ALA A 455 -0.92 10.17 -2.42
C ALA A 455 -1.03 9.76 -3.90
N ALA A 456 -2.09 9.03 -4.26
CA ALA A 456 -2.35 8.65 -5.64
C ALA A 456 -2.63 9.86 -6.55
N ASP A 457 -3.34 10.89 -6.05
CA ASP A 457 -3.58 12.12 -6.80
C ASP A 457 -2.29 12.90 -7.06
N ARG A 458 -1.39 12.97 -6.07
CA ARG A 458 -0.07 13.61 -6.21
C ARG A 458 0.85 12.88 -7.19
N ILE A 459 0.83 11.55 -7.20
CA ILE A 459 1.58 10.74 -8.16
C ILE A 459 1.02 10.94 -9.57
N ASP A 460 -0.29 10.89 -9.71
CA ASP A 460 -0.97 11.02 -10.99
C ASP A 460 -0.77 12.41 -11.62
N GLU A 461 -0.71 13.45 -10.79
CA GLU A 461 -0.35 14.81 -11.22
C GLU A 461 1.01 14.83 -11.91
N VAL A 462 2.03 14.18 -11.35
CA VAL A 462 3.35 14.08 -11.99
C VAL A 462 3.31 13.27 -13.29
N ILE A 463 2.63 12.11 -13.28
CA ILE A 463 2.59 11.24 -14.46
C ILE A 463 1.87 11.89 -15.65
N HIS A 464 0.83 12.70 -15.38
CA HIS A 464 0.00 13.29 -16.41
C HIS A 464 0.32 14.77 -16.69
N THR A 465 1.30 15.35 -16.00
CA THR A 465 1.77 16.69 -16.37
C THR A 465 2.51 16.60 -17.70
N PRO A 466 2.02 17.28 -18.76
CA PRO A 466 2.71 17.27 -20.04
C PRO A 466 4.03 18.03 -19.91
N ALA A 467 5.10 17.49 -20.44
CA ALA A 467 6.33 18.26 -20.63
C ALA A 467 6.05 19.42 -21.60
N THR A 468 6.57 20.62 -21.32
CA THR A 468 6.42 21.77 -22.22
C THR A 468 7.32 21.66 -23.45
N ILE A 469 8.42 20.94 -23.32
CA ILE A 469 9.39 20.75 -24.41
C ILE A 469 9.31 19.33 -24.94
N HIS A 470 9.02 19.23 -26.22
CA HIS A 470 8.94 17.94 -26.92
C HIS A 470 9.89 17.91 -28.13
N ASP A 471 10.32 16.74 -28.51
CA ASP A 471 11.00 16.56 -29.77
C ASP A 471 10.04 16.88 -30.93
N PRO A 472 10.55 17.48 -32.02
CA PRO A 472 9.74 17.80 -33.17
C PRO A 472 9.19 16.57 -33.85
N GLU A 473 8.11 16.70 -34.63
CA GLU A 473 7.55 15.62 -35.44
C GLU A 473 8.60 15.03 -36.40
N GLU A 474 8.51 13.74 -36.72
CA GLU A 474 9.46 13.02 -37.55
C GLU A 474 9.87 13.72 -38.87
N PRO A 475 8.96 14.35 -39.67
CA PRO A 475 9.34 15.00 -40.91
C PRO A 475 10.31 16.16 -40.74
N VAL A 476 10.14 16.93 -39.65
CA VAL A 476 11.01 18.09 -39.31
C VAL A 476 12.33 17.61 -38.76
N ALA A 477 12.28 16.64 -37.82
CA ALA A 477 13.47 16.01 -37.25
C ALA A 477 14.38 15.39 -38.32
N ARG A 478 13.80 14.72 -39.33
CA ARG A 478 14.56 14.12 -40.47
C ARG A 478 15.33 15.17 -41.26
N LYS A 479 14.78 16.36 -41.47
CA LYS A 479 15.46 17.43 -42.17
C LYS A 479 16.69 17.93 -41.42
N ALA A 480 16.60 18.05 -40.11
CA ALA A 480 17.72 18.42 -39.24
C ALA A 480 18.80 17.29 -39.22
N LEU A 481 18.38 16.00 -39.15
CA LEU A 481 19.25 14.84 -39.10
C LEU A 481 19.99 14.52 -40.43
N GLN A 482 19.53 15.07 -41.55
CA GLN A 482 20.20 14.89 -42.86
C GLN A 482 21.52 15.67 -43.00
N ARG A 483 21.82 16.55 -42.06
CA ARG A 483 23.12 17.27 -42.04
C ARG A 483 24.24 16.33 -41.62
N SER A 484 25.25 16.22 -42.49
CA SER A 484 26.43 15.41 -42.26
C SER A 484 27.53 16.14 -41.44
N HIS A 485 27.45 17.46 -41.35
CA HIS A 485 28.43 18.30 -40.67
C HIS A 485 27.78 19.50 -39.98
N TRP A 486 28.21 19.81 -38.77
CA TRP A 486 27.80 20.96 -38.01
C TRP A 486 29.03 21.83 -37.70
N ASP A 487 28.94 23.12 -38.08
CA ASP A 487 30.02 24.10 -37.82
C ASP A 487 29.88 24.66 -36.39
N GLY A 488 28.63 24.78 -35.87
CA GLY A 488 28.34 25.27 -34.54
C GLY A 488 28.08 26.81 -34.50
N VAL A 489 27.65 27.41 -35.60
CA VAL A 489 27.26 28.84 -35.61
C VAL A 489 25.95 29.02 -34.85
N VAL A 490 25.99 29.69 -33.68
CA VAL A 490 24.81 30.02 -32.88
C VAL A 490 24.32 31.42 -33.25
N ARG A 491 23.01 31.54 -33.54
CA ARG A 491 22.41 32.83 -33.87
C ARG A 491 21.09 33.01 -33.12
N PHE A 492 20.94 34.17 -32.49
CA PHE A 492 19.69 34.68 -31.94
C PHE A 492 19.10 35.68 -32.94
N GLU A 493 17.84 35.51 -33.28
CA GLU A 493 17.12 36.37 -34.21
C GLU A 493 15.86 36.92 -33.55
N ASP A 494 15.93 38.16 -33.07
CA ASP A 494 14.86 38.93 -32.41
C ASP A 494 14.20 38.14 -31.26
N VAL A 495 15.03 37.56 -30.40
CA VAL A 495 14.60 36.62 -29.33
C VAL A 495 14.05 37.40 -28.15
N SER A 496 12.82 37.07 -27.77
CA SER A 496 12.22 37.46 -26.48
C SER A 496 11.88 36.22 -25.66
N PHE A 497 11.98 36.34 -24.35
CA PHE A 497 11.68 35.24 -23.45
C PHE A 497 11.07 35.72 -22.14
N ARG A 498 9.99 35.04 -21.73
CA ARG A 498 9.32 35.21 -20.43
C ARG A 498 9.23 33.86 -19.68
N TYR A 499 9.54 33.90 -18.42
CA TYR A 499 9.36 32.70 -17.56
C TYR A 499 7.86 32.37 -17.37
N PRO A 500 7.49 31.10 -17.28
CA PRO A 500 6.12 30.71 -16.99
C PRO A 500 5.60 31.36 -15.70
N GLY A 501 4.48 32.09 -15.81
CA GLY A 501 3.87 32.80 -14.67
C GLY A 501 4.49 34.14 -14.29
N ALA A 502 5.50 34.63 -15.03
CA ALA A 502 6.03 35.98 -14.86
C ALA A 502 5.18 37.00 -15.66
N ASP A 503 5.11 38.26 -15.17
CA ASP A 503 4.40 39.35 -15.83
C ASP A 503 5.26 39.99 -16.90
N ASP A 504 6.58 40.11 -16.69
CA ASP A 504 7.54 40.80 -17.55
C ASP A 504 8.46 39.84 -18.30
N ASP A 505 8.97 40.28 -19.44
CA ASP A 505 9.97 39.55 -20.22
C ASP A 505 11.35 39.60 -19.53
N ALA A 506 11.98 38.45 -19.43
CA ALA A 506 13.35 38.31 -18.89
C ALA A 506 14.41 38.67 -19.95
N LEU A 507 14.06 38.55 -21.22
CA LEU A 507 14.88 38.96 -22.38
C LEU A 507 13.96 39.59 -23.44
N GLU A 508 14.42 40.71 -24.04
CA GLU A 508 13.67 41.44 -25.04
C GLU A 508 14.54 41.71 -26.27
N HIS A 509 14.06 41.28 -27.44
CA HIS A 509 14.64 41.61 -28.75
C HIS A 509 16.13 41.33 -28.92
N ILE A 510 16.60 40.19 -28.36
CA ILE A 510 18.00 39.77 -28.41
C ILE A 510 18.40 39.28 -29.79
N SER A 511 19.40 39.93 -30.40
CA SER A 511 19.92 39.53 -31.70
C SER A 511 21.45 39.58 -31.73
N PHE A 512 22.10 38.43 -31.96
CA PHE A 512 23.55 38.32 -32.13
C PHE A 512 23.94 37.01 -32.84
N THR A 513 25.21 36.93 -33.24
CA THR A 513 25.77 35.70 -33.83
C THR A 513 27.11 35.35 -33.17
N ALA A 514 27.23 34.11 -32.67
CA ALA A 514 28.50 33.56 -32.18
C ALA A 514 29.01 32.53 -33.22
N ARG A 515 30.33 32.58 -33.55
CA ARG A 515 30.93 31.81 -34.63
C ARG A 515 32.02 30.86 -34.14
N PRO A 516 32.28 29.77 -34.83
CA PRO A 516 33.41 28.89 -34.57
C PRO A 516 34.75 29.63 -34.57
N GLY A 517 35.64 29.22 -33.68
CA GLY A 517 36.94 29.88 -33.47
C GLY A 517 36.89 31.24 -32.73
N GLU A 518 35.67 31.71 -32.42
CA GLU A 518 35.46 32.97 -31.71
C GLU A 518 34.93 32.72 -30.29
N THR A 519 35.34 33.58 -29.37
CA THR A 519 34.78 33.63 -28.01
C THR A 519 33.80 34.80 -27.93
N THR A 520 32.54 34.49 -27.72
CA THR A 520 31.49 35.49 -27.39
C THR A 520 31.27 35.52 -25.87
N ALA A 521 31.51 36.65 -25.28
CA ALA A 521 31.35 36.86 -23.83
C ALA A 521 30.08 37.65 -23.55
N ILE A 522 29.35 37.30 -22.49
CA ILE A 522 28.14 37.98 -22.03
C ILE A 522 28.43 38.55 -20.64
N ILE A 523 28.30 39.87 -20.50
CA ILE A 523 28.52 40.57 -19.23
C ILE A 523 27.32 41.47 -18.91
N GLY A 524 27.14 41.83 -17.65
CA GLY A 524 26.05 42.72 -17.22
C GLY A 524 25.79 42.57 -15.72
N SER A 525 24.85 43.38 -15.22
CA SER A 525 24.44 43.39 -13.80
C SER A 525 23.90 42.05 -13.34
N THR A 526 23.83 41.82 -12.04
CA THR A 526 23.20 40.60 -11.49
C THR A 526 21.67 40.67 -11.77
N GLY A 527 21.10 39.58 -12.33
CA GLY A 527 19.67 39.52 -12.66
C GLY A 527 19.31 40.03 -14.04
N CYS A 528 20.23 40.58 -14.86
CA CYS A 528 19.93 41.10 -16.21
C CYS A 528 19.63 40.03 -17.27
N GLY A 529 19.54 38.73 -16.95
CA GLY A 529 19.12 37.68 -17.89
C GLY A 529 20.26 36.86 -18.53
N LYS A 530 21.54 36.98 -18.09
CA LYS A 530 22.70 36.25 -18.69
C LYS A 530 22.56 34.73 -18.72
N SER A 531 22.25 34.10 -17.58
CA SER A 531 22.03 32.64 -17.50
C SER A 531 20.76 32.22 -18.23
N THR A 532 19.73 33.08 -18.24
CA THR A 532 18.51 32.86 -19.01
C THR A 532 18.82 32.73 -20.49
N LEU A 533 19.60 33.68 -21.05
CA LEU A 533 20.03 33.66 -22.44
C LEU A 533 20.80 32.38 -22.78
N LEU A 534 21.75 32.00 -21.92
CA LEU A 534 22.55 30.80 -22.11
C LEU A 534 21.69 29.53 -22.12
N ASN A 535 20.66 29.47 -21.25
CA ASN A 535 19.74 28.32 -21.11
C ASN A 535 18.76 28.13 -22.30
N LEU A 536 18.60 29.12 -23.14
CA LEU A 536 17.80 29.00 -24.39
C LEU A 536 18.53 28.22 -25.46
N ILE A 537 19.88 28.20 -25.46
CA ILE A 537 20.67 27.47 -26.47
C ILE A 537 20.49 25.95 -26.35
N PRO A 538 20.61 25.32 -25.17
CA PRO A 538 20.31 23.89 -25.00
C PRO A 538 18.80 23.58 -24.99
N ARG A 539 17.96 24.58 -25.24
CA ARG A 539 16.49 24.46 -25.22
C ARG A 539 15.98 23.94 -23.87
N PHE A 540 16.50 24.48 -22.75
CA PHE A 540 15.91 24.23 -21.43
C PHE A 540 14.58 24.98 -21.26
N TYR A 541 14.37 26.00 -22.08
CA TYR A 541 13.12 26.73 -22.29
C TYR A 541 12.99 27.05 -23.77
N ASP A 542 11.77 27.10 -24.28
CA ASP A 542 11.46 27.62 -25.59
C ASP A 542 11.29 29.15 -25.54
N VAL A 543 11.73 29.85 -26.56
CA VAL A 543 11.59 31.31 -26.69
C VAL A 543 10.11 31.72 -26.85
N THR A 544 9.71 32.84 -26.28
CA THR A 544 8.36 33.38 -26.43
C THR A 544 8.20 34.22 -27.73
N GLY A 545 9.28 34.75 -28.26
CA GLY A 545 9.36 35.48 -29.54
C GLY A 545 10.69 35.22 -30.24
N GLY A 546 10.74 35.35 -31.57
CA GLY A 546 11.93 35.11 -32.34
C GLY A 546 12.35 33.65 -32.44
N ARG A 547 13.65 33.40 -32.68
CA ARG A 547 14.21 32.06 -32.76
C ARG A 547 15.70 32.02 -32.42
N VAL A 548 16.12 30.85 -31.87
CA VAL A 548 17.53 30.48 -31.68
C VAL A 548 17.87 29.41 -32.68
N THR A 549 18.96 29.60 -33.44
CA THR A 549 19.37 28.65 -34.48
C THR A 549 20.81 28.20 -34.26
N ILE A 550 21.08 26.93 -34.59
CA ILE A 550 22.45 26.38 -34.76
C ILE A 550 22.62 26.05 -36.24
N ASP A 551 23.62 26.67 -36.88
CA ASP A 551 23.86 26.57 -38.33
C ASP A 551 22.61 26.83 -39.18
N GLY A 552 21.74 27.75 -38.75
CA GLY A 552 20.50 28.12 -39.42
C GLY A 552 19.34 27.15 -39.23
N VAL A 553 19.46 26.11 -38.40
CA VAL A 553 18.35 25.26 -37.98
C VAL A 553 17.85 25.73 -36.62
N ASP A 554 16.55 25.96 -36.51
CA ASP A 554 15.91 26.32 -35.22
C ASP A 554 16.08 25.19 -34.21
N VAL A 555 16.48 25.51 -33.01
CA VAL A 555 16.65 24.52 -31.92
C VAL A 555 15.35 23.77 -31.60
N ARG A 556 14.19 24.36 -31.92
CA ARG A 556 12.87 23.73 -31.75
C ARG A 556 12.59 22.63 -32.80
N ASP A 557 13.23 22.75 -33.97
CA ASP A 557 13.13 21.80 -35.06
C ASP A 557 14.16 20.65 -34.97
N MET A 558 15.03 20.69 -33.96
CA MET A 558 16.03 19.65 -33.69
C MET A 558 15.56 18.68 -32.61
N PRO A 559 15.77 17.34 -32.77
CA PRO A 559 15.65 16.43 -31.64
C PRO A 559 16.61 16.85 -30.53
N GLN A 560 16.16 16.85 -29.28
CA GLN A 560 16.96 17.30 -28.12
C GLN A 560 18.29 16.56 -28.04
N HIS A 561 18.29 15.24 -28.29
CA HIS A 561 19.52 14.45 -28.30
C HIS A 561 20.56 15.00 -29.31
N THR A 562 20.14 15.29 -30.55
CA THR A 562 21.02 15.85 -31.59
C THR A 562 21.52 17.23 -31.20
N LEU A 563 20.65 18.08 -30.65
CA LEU A 563 21.02 19.39 -30.14
C LEU A 563 22.08 19.27 -29.04
N HIS A 564 21.77 18.46 -28.03
CA HIS A 564 22.66 18.30 -26.88
C HIS A 564 24.00 17.67 -27.26
N ASP A 565 24.06 16.80 -28.26
CA ASP A 565 25.33 16.23 -28.74
C ASP A 565 26.29 17.27 -29.27
N LEU A 566 25.78 18.38 -29.82
CA LEU A 566 26.58 19.49 -30.29
C LEU A 566 27.13 20.39 -29.16
N LEU A 567 26.54 20.30 -27.95
CA LEU A 567 26.78 21.24 -26.86
C LEU A 567 27.64 20.63 -25.74
N GLY A 568 28.56 21.42 -25.22
CA GLY A 568 29.28 21.21 -23.96
C GLY A 568 28.84 22.30 -22.96
N TYR A 569 28.00 21.92 -22.00
CA TYR A 569 27.42 22.87 -21.03
C TYR A 569 28.08 22.73 -19.66
N VAL A 570 28.50 23.87 -19.13
CA VAL A 570 29.08 23.99 -17.77
C VAL A 570 28.22 24.99 -16.96
N PRO A 571 27.43 24.49 -16.00
CA PRO A 571 26.58 25.35 -15.19
C PRO A 571 27.38 26.21 -14.20
N GLN A 572 26.78 27.27 -13.70
CA GLN A 572 27.37 28.17 -12.69
C GLN A 572 27.86 27.42 -11.44
N LYS A 573 27.09 26.48 -10.94
CA LYS A 573 27.47 25.58 -9.86
C LYS A 573 27.83 24.21 -10.44
N GLY A 574 29.12 23.83 -10.35
CA GLY A 574 29.56 22.52 -10.78
C GLY A 574 28.86 21.41 -10.02
N VAL A 575 28.17 20.51 -10.76
CA VAL A 575 27.48 19.34 -10.23
C VAL A 575 28.25 18.08 -10.60
N LEU A 576 28.61 17.29 -9.59
CA LEU A 576 29.24 16.00 -9.76
C LEU A 576 28.32 14.88 -9.23
N PHE A 577 28.31 13.78 -9.95
CA PHE A 577 27.56 12.59 -9.56
C PHE A 577 28.43 11.67 -8.70
N SER A 578 27.77 10.91 -7.81
CA SER A 578 28.46 9.85 -7.05
C SER A 578 29.04 8.79 -8.00
N GLY A 579 30.26 8.37 -7.72
CA GLY A 579 31.02 7.47 -8.57
C GLY A 579 32.52 7.78 -8.50
N THR A 580 33.24 7.72 -9.60
CA THR A 580 34.65 8.07 -9.69
C THR A 580 34.85 9.38 -10.46
N ILE A 581 36.07 9.97 -10.42
CA ILE A 581 36.42 11.10 -11.28
C ILE A 581 36.26 10.69 -12.74
N GLU A 582 36.76 9.51 -13.14
CA GLU A 582 36.65 8.99 -14.49
C GLU A 582 35.17 8.89 -14.94
N SER A 583 34.29 8.31 -14.12
CA SER A 583 32.86 8.19 -14.46
C SER A 583 32.18 9.55 -14.66
N ASN A 584 32.63 10.57 -13.91
CA ASN A 584 32.16 11.94 -14.07
C ASN A 584 32.67 12.59 -15.35
N LEU A 585 33.90 12.36 -15.76
CA LEU A 585 34.45 12.90 -17.01
C LEU A 585 33.89 12.20 -18.24
N LYS A 586 33.64 10.90 -18.16
CA LYS A 586 32.99 10.10 -19.23
C LYS A 586 31.47 10.25 -19.29
N PHE A 587 30.88 11.13 -18.47
CA PHE A 587 29.41 11.30 -18.41
C PHE A 587 28.79 11.74 -19.75
N GLY A 588 29.55 12.36 -20.63
CA GLY A 588 29.10 12.78 -21.97
C GLY A 588 28.87 11.64 -22.98
N GLY A 589 29.21 10.40 -22.62
CA GLY A 589 28.87 9.23 -23.43
C GLY A 589 30.00 8.18 -23.54
N PRO A 590 29.66 6.98 -24.03
CA PRO A 590 30.60 5.85 -24.10
C PRO A 590 31.72 6.06 -25.15
N GLN A 591 31.60 7.01 -26.07
CA GLN A 591 32.58 7.37 -27.06
C GLN A 591 33.82 8.08 -26.50
N ILE A 592 33.75 8.58 -25.25
CA ILE A 592 34.85 9.32 -24.61
C ILE A 592 35.93 8.32 -24.16
N SER A 593 37.12 8.44 -24.74
CA SER A 593 38.26 7.58 -24.45
C SER A 593 39.01 8.02 -23.15
N ASP A 594 39.90 7.12 -22.68
CA ASP A 594 40.81 7.47 -21.56
C ASP A 594 41.80 8.57 -21.94
N GLY A 595 42.13 8.73 -23.20
CA GLY A 595 42.93 9.83 -23.75
C GLY A 595 42.18 11.15 -23.59
N ASP A 596 40.95 11.19 -24.06
CA ASP A 596 40.10 12.41 -24.01
C ASP A 596 39.93 12.95 -22.59
N ILE A 597 39.74 12.07 -21.60
CA ILE A 597 39.56 12.51 -20.21
C ILE A 597 40.88 13.05 -19.61
N ARG A 598 42.04 12.50 -20.02
CA ARG A 598 43.35 13.01 -19.57
C ARG A 598 43.65 14.37 -20.19
N ASP A 599 43.45 14.52 -21.49
CA ASP A 599 43.61 15.77 -22.21
C ASP A 599 42.63 16.84 -21.66
N ALA A 600 41.39 16.50 -21.45
CA ALA A 600 40.40 17.38 -20.86
C ALA A 600 40.80 17.81 -19.41
N ALA A 601 41.30 16.87 -18.60
CA ALA A 601 41.79 17.19 -17.25
C ALA A 601 43.02 18.14 -17.28
N ALA A 602 43.92 17.93 -18.22
CA ALA A 602 45.09 18.82 -18.40
C ALA A 602 44.64 20.22 -18.83
N ILE A 603 43.74 20.36 -19.79
CA ILE A 603 43.19 21.63 -20.24
C ILE A 603 42.46 22.34 -19.09
N ALA A 604 41.64 21.60 -18.34
CA ALA A 604 40.90 22.13 -17.18
C ALA A 604 41.77 22.39 -15.96
N GLN A 605 43.10 22.23 -16.05
CA GLN A 605 44.06 22.35 -14.93
C GLN A 605 43.69 21.47 -13.74
N ALA A 606 43.20 20.26 -14.03
CA ALA A 606 42.71 19.32 -13.03
C ALA A 606 43.68 18.19 -12.70
N THR A 607 44.67 17.94 -13.54
CA THR A 607 45.62 16.82 -13.46
C THR A 607 46.31 16.77 -12.10
N ASP A 608 46.89 17.88 -11.64
CA ASP A 608 47.69 17.93 -10.41
C ASP A 608 46.92 17.41 -9.19
N PHE A 609 45.67 17.87 -8.99
CA PHE A 609 44.88 17.41 -7.85
C PHE A 609 44.29 16.02 -8.04
N ILE A 610 44.06 15.55 -9.29
CA ILE A 610 43.62 14.19 -9.59
C ILE A 610 44.76 13.21 -9.24
N GLU A 611 45.99 13.47 -9.73
CA GLU A 611 47.16 12.63 -9.50
C GLU A 611 47.63 12.65 -8.05
N ALA A 612 47.40 13.75 -7.32
CA ALA A 612 47.64 13.82 -5.89
C ALA A 612 46.73 12.92 -5.04
N LYS A 613 45.65 12.40 -5.60
CA LYS A 613 44.77 11.45 -4.91
C LYS A 613 45.31 10.02 -5.05
N PRO A 614 45.14 9.16 -4.00
CA PRO A 614 45.71 7.81 -3.99
C PRO A 614 45.29 6.95 -5.19
N GLU A 615 44.07 7.11 -5.69
CA GLU A 615 43.51 6.31 -6.77
C GLU A 615 43.40 7.07 -8.11
N GLY A 616 43.96 8.30 -8.18
CA GLY A 616 43.96 9.13 -9.38
C GLY A 616 42.55 9.32 -9.95
N PHE A 617 42.35 9.00 -11.21
CA PHE A 617 41.02 9.07 -11.88
C PHE A 617 39.97 8.13 -11.29
N GLN A 618 40.36 7.05 -10.60
CA GLN A 618 39.42 6.13 -9.92
C GLN A 618 39.02 6.64 -8.54
N SER A 619 39.54 7.74 -8.09
CA SER A 619 39.19 8.32 -6.79
C SER A 619 37.69 8.59 -6.67
N PRO A 620 37.04 8.21 -5.54
CA PRO A 620 35.63 8.33 -5.37
C PRO A 620 35.17 9.78 -5.24
N ILE A 621 34.05 10.09 -5.87
CA ILE A 621 33.27 11.32 -5.73
C ILE A 621 32.03 11.02 -4.92
N ALA A 622 31.87 11.69 -3.80
CA ALA A 622 30.66 11.60 -2.98
C ALA A 622 29.47 12.30 -3.65
N GLN A 623 28.26 12.02 -3.20
CA GLN A 623 27.04 12.64 -3.71
C GLN A 623 27.14 14.18 -3.70
N GLY A 624 26.90 14.81 -4.85
CA GLY A 624 27.03 16.25 -5.04
C GLY A 624 28.49 16.76 -4.90
N GLY A 625 29.49 15.87 -4.92
CA GLY A 625 30.91 16.24 -4.83
C GLY A 625 31.31 16.88 -3.50
N THR A 626 30.69 16.47 -2.37
CA THR A 626 30.95 17.06 -1.05
C THR A 626 32.40 16.84 -0.55
N ASN A 627 33.10 15.88 -1.13
CA ASN A 627 34.49 15.55 -0.79
C ASN A 627 35.55 16.23 -1.69
N VAL A 628 35.14 17.20 -2.52
CA VAL A 628 36.04 18.03 -3.34
C VAL A 628 35.71 19.51 -3.16
N SER A 629 36.70 20.38 -3.30
CA SER A 629 36.55 21.83 -3.15
C SER A 629 35.71 22.43 -4.30
N GLY A 630 35.17 23.65 -4.09
CA GLY A 630 34.37 24.35 -5.12
C GLY A 630 35.13 24.53 -6.44
N GLY A 631 36.38 24.94 -6.37
CA GLY A 631 37.24 25.09 -7.56
C GLY A 631 37.59 23.75 -8.22
N GLN A 632 37.76 22.67 -7.44
CA GLN A 632 37.94 21.33 -8.00
C GLN A 632 36.66 20.82 -8.70
N LYS A 633 35.46 21.03 -8.10
CA LYS A 633 34.17 20.70 -8.77
C LYS A 633 34.05 21.41 -10.10
N GLN A 634 34.39 22.70 -10.12
CA GLN A 634 34.26 23.51 -11.31
C GLN A 634 35.21 23.02 -12.41
N ARG A 635 36.50 22.75 -12.07
CA ARG A 635 37.47 22.18 -13.02
C ARG A 635 37.04 20.82 -13.57
N LEU A 636 36.49 19.93 -12.74
CA LEU A 636 35.96 18.65 -13.21
C LEU A 636 34.71 18.81 -14.11
N SER A 637 33.87 19.80 -13.81
CA SER A 637 32.71 20.10 -14.67
C SER A 637 33.15 20.69 -16.03
N ILE A 638 34.17 21.53 -16.06
CA ILE A 638 34.77 22.03 -17.27
C ILE A 638 35.44 20.87 -18.05
N ALA A 639 36.23 20.02 -17.41
CA ALA A 639 36.86 18.87 -18.02
C ALA A 639 35.79 17.90 -18.66
N ARG A 640 34.68 17.70 -17.98
CA ARG A 640 33.55 16.92 -18.52
C ARG A 640 33.01 17.46 -19.86
N ALA A 641 32.86 18.79 -19.94
CA ALA A 641 32.40 19.43 -21.17
C ALA A 641 33.45 19.35 -22.28
N ILE A 642 34.74 19.51 -21.95
CA ILE A 642 35.85 19.40 -22.90
C ILE A 642 36.01 17.98 -23.45
N ALA A 643 35.93 16.96 -22.59
CA ALA A 643 36.08 15.56 -22.97
C ALA A 643 35.06 15.10 -24.00
N LYS A 644 33.95 15.78 -24.15
CA LYS A 644 32.90 15.50 -25.13
C LYS A 644 33.23 15.98 -26.56
N HIS A 645 34.21 16.89 -26.70
CA HIS A 645 34.58 17.56 -27.96
C HIS A 645 33.39 18.18 -28.71
N PRO A 646 32.56 19.02 -28.05
CA PRO A 646 31.37 19.59 -28.65
C PRO A 646 31.73 20.67 -29.70
N ARG A 647 30.75 21.02 -30.55
CA ARG A 647 30.86 22.14 -31.51
C ARG A 647 30.60 23.49 -30.86
N VAL A 648 29.85 23.52 -29.75
CA VAL A 648 29.53 24.74 -29.03
C VAL A 648 29.79 24.52 -27.54
N TYR A 649 30.62 25.36 -26.95
CA TYR A 649 30.89 25.37 -25.51
C TYR A 649 30.08 26.49 -24.86
N LEU A 650 29.38 26.17 -23.79
CA LEU A 650 28.54 27.08 -22.99
C LEU A 650 29.03 27.09 -21.56
N PHE A 651 29.56 28.23 -21.11
CA PHE A 651 30.10 28.41 -19.76
C PHE A 651 29.23 29.45 -19.01
N ASP A 652 28.48 29.04 -18.00
CA ASP A 652 27.72 29.93 -17.14
C ASP A 652 28.53 30.30 -15.89
N ASP A 653 29.15 31.45 -15.90
CA ASP A 653 30.00 32.00 -14.79
C ASP A 653 30.96 30.98 -14.18
N SER A 654 31.46 30.04 -15.04
CA SER A 654 32.16 28.83 -14.61
C SER A 654 33.59 29.09 -14.13
N PHE A 655 34.12 30.28 -14.32
CA PHE A 655 35.51 30.67 -13.96
C PHE A 655 35.59 31.44 -12.65
N SER A 656 34.48 31.93 -12.12
CA SER A 656 34.43 32.77 -10.92
C SER A 656 34.92 32.07 -9.64
N ALA A 657 34.82 30.75 -9.57
CA ALA A 657 35.26 29.94 -8.44
C ALA A 657 36.76 29.57 -8.48
N LEU A 658 37.48 29.99 -9.56
CA LEU A 658 38.90 29.68 -9.75
C LEU A 658 39.78 30.84 -9.25
N ASP A 659 40.97 30.51 -8.78
CA ASP A 659 41.99 31.50 -8.55
C ASP A 659 42.53 32.08 -9.86
N TYR A 660 43.03 33.30 -9.82
CA TYR A 660 43.45 34.04 -11.02
C TYR A 660 44.46 33.31 -11.89
N LYS A 661 45.45 32.62 -11.27
CA LYS A 661 46.49 31.89 -11.99
C LYS A 661 45.94 30.71 -12.75
N THR A 662 45.07 29.93 -12.09
CA THR A 662 44.39 28.78 -12.69
C THR A 662 43.43 29.21 -13.80
N ASP A 663 42.66 30.30 -13.58
CA ASP A 663 41.73 30.83 -14.60
C ASP A 663 42.46 31.24 -15.88
N VAL A 664 43.58 32.01 -15.77
CA VAL A 664 44.39 32.43 -16.93
C VAL A 664 44.98 31.21 -17.67
N ALA A 665 45.55 30.26 -16.95
CA ALA A 665 46.14 29.05 -17.54
C ALA A 665 45.06 28.20 -18.27
N LEU A 666 43.93 28.00 -17.66
CA LEU A 666 42.83 27.24 -18.22
C LEU A 666 42.29 27.89 -19.50
N ARG A 667 42.02 29.20 -19.49
CA ARG A 667 41.51 29.91 -20.67
C ARG A 667 42.52 29.90 -21.84
N ARG A 668 43.80 29.99 -21.56
CA ARG A 668 44.84 29.85 -22.59
C ARG A 668 44.84 28.47 -23.20
N ALA A 669 44.76 27.40 -22.37
CA ALA A 669 44.68 26.03 -22.83
C ALA A 669 43.37 25.74 -23.60
N LEU A 670 42.26 26.27 -23.12
CA LEU A 670 40.94 26.13 -23.75
C LEU A 670 40.92 26.75 -25.15
N LYS A 671 41.51 27.98 -25.32
CA LYS A 671 41.57 28.66 -26.59
C LYS A 671 42.30 27.85 -27.68
N ALA A 672 43.40 27.19 -27.32
CA ALA A 672 44.15 26.34 -28.23
C ALA A 672 43.32 25.10 -28.69
N GLN A 673 42.38 24.63 -27.88
CA GLN A 673 41.55 23.44 -28.17
C GLN A 673 40.25 23.82 -28.89
N THR A 674 39.80 25.05 -28.84
CA THR A 674 38.51 25.50 -29.36
C THR A 674 38.56 26.27 -30.66
N ASP A 675 39.68 26.22 -31.40
CA ASP A 675 39.90 26.94 -32.68
C ASP A 675 38.81 26.63 -33.75
N ASN A 676 38.14 25.45 -33.66
CA ASN A 676 37.07 25.03 -34.56
C ASN A 676 35.71 24.93 -33.88
N ALA A 677 35.54 25.48 -32.68
CA ALA A 677 34.30 25.44 -31.91
C ALA A 677 33.85 26.85 -31.50
N THR A 678 32.55 27.02 -31.33
CA THR A 678 31.99 28.27 -30.82
C THR A 678 32.06 28.26 -29.29
N VAL A 679 32.57 29.33 -28.70
CA VAL A 679 32.67 29.46 -27.24
C VAL A 679 31.79 30.62 -26.77
N ILE A 680 30.83 30.37 -25.91
CA ILE A 680 29.96 31.37 -25.28
C ILE A 680 30.20 31.34 -23.77
N ILE A 681 30.60 32.48 -23.21
CA ILE A 681 30.99 32.61 -21.79
C ILE A 681 30.10 33.68 -21.15
N VAL A 682 29.33 33.30 -20.16
CA VAL A 682 28.76 34.28 -19.21
C VAL A 682 29.80 34.57 -18.13
N ALA A 683 30.08 35.83 -17.88
CA ALA A 683 31.03 36.22 -16.86
C ALA A 683 30.54 37.44 -16.07
N GLN A 684 31.02 37.53 -14.82
CA GLN A 684 30.84 38.68 -13.94
C GLN A 684 32.12 39.54 -13.84
N ARG A 685 33.26 38.96 -14.21
CA ARG A 685 34.55 39.63 -14.14
C ARG A 685 35.01 40.09 -15.50
N ILE A 686 35.40 41.39 -15.61
CA ILE A 686 35.98 41.96 -16.82
C ILE A 686 37.27 41.22 -17.23
N SER A 687 38.10 40.81 -16.29
CA SER A 687 39.33 40.04 -16.57
C SER A 687 39.07 38.73 -17.33
N THR A 688 37.87 38.16 -17.22
CA THR A 688 37.47 36.95 -17.93
C THR A 688 37.15 37.22 -19.41
N VAL A 689 36.64 38.42 -19.73
CA VAL A 689 36.14 38.77 -21.06
C VAL A 689 37.05 39.69 -21.89
N LEU A 690 38.15 40.23 -21.30
CA LEU A 690 39.06 41.17 -21.93
C LEU A 690 39.52 40.75 -23.32
N HIS A 691 39.76 39.46 -23.56
CA HIS A 691 40.30 38.92 -24.80
C HIS A 691 39.24 38.20 -25.65
N ALA A 692 37.94 38.37 -25.34
CA ALA A 692 36.88 37.84 -26.17
C ALA A 692 36.80 38.56 -27.53
N ASN A 693 36.49 37.83 -28.57
CA ASN A 693 36.33 38.37 -29.93
C ASN A 693 35.09 39.28 -30.00
N GLN A 694 34.07 38.93 -29.23
CA GLN A 694 32.85 39.73 -29.12
C GLN A 694 32.43 39.74 -27.63
N ILE A 695 32.13 40.89 -27.09
CA ILE A 695 31.56 41.08 -25.77
C ILE A 695 30.16 41.68 -25.97
N MET A 696 29.17 41.08 -25.37
CA MET A 696 27.81 41.51 -25.30
C MET A 696 27.51 42.04 -23.90
N VAL A 697 27.05 43.26 -23.81
CA VAL A 697 26.62 43.87 -22.55
C VAL A 697 25.11 43.78 -22.46
N LEU A 698 24.66 43.09 -21.43
CA LEU A 698 23.23 42.88 -21.16
C LEU A 698 22.79 43.71 -19.98
N ASP A 699 21.77 44.48 -20.11
CA ASP A 699 21.14 45.24 -19.03
C ASP A 699 19.61 45.16 -19.15
N GLU A 700 18.93 44.91 -18.03
CA GLU A 700 17.43 44.73 -17.96
C GLU A 700 16.83 43.91 -19.10
N GLY A 701 17.46 42.76 -19.43
CA GLY A 701 16.97 41.87 -20.51
C GLY A 701 17.28 42.30 -21.90
N LYS A 702 17.99 43.42 -22.14
CA LYS A 702 18.29 44.00 -23.47
C LYS A 702 19.81 44.07 -23.71
N ILE A 703 20.19 44.00 -24.97
CA ILE A 703 21.56 44.25 -25.39
C ILE A 703 21.80 45.74 -25.49
N VAL A 704 22.64 46.30 -24.62
CA VAL A 704 23.01 47.70 -24.59
C VAL A 704 24.30 48.03 -25.34
N GLY A 705 25.13 46.98 -25.58
CA GLY A 705 26.37 47.14 -26.36
C GLY A 705 26.91 45.80 -26.87
N ILE A 706 27.44 45.78 -28.09
CA ILE A 706 28.17 44.66 -28.68
C ILE A 706 29.47 45.19 -29.31
N GLY A 707 30.62 44.56 -28.96
CA GLY A 707 31.89 44.94 -29.55
C GLY A 707 33.09 44.30 -28.84
N THR A 708 34.28 44.70 -29.15
CA THR A 708 35.49 44.35 -28.41
C THR A 708 35.62 45.20 -27.15
N HIS A 709 36.49 44.78 -26.21
CA HIS A 709 36.78 45.56 -25.00
C HIS A 709 37.07 47.04 -25.30
N ALA A 710 37.95 47.32 -26.27
CA ALA A 710 38.32 48.69 -26.65
C ALA A 710 37.13 49.49 -27.19
N GLN A 711 36.31 48.86 -28.05
CA GLN A 711 35.11 49.52 -28.62
C GLN A 711 34.08 49.86 -27.56
N LEU A 712 33.83 48.91 -26.64
CA LEU A 712 32.81 49.10 -25.58
C LEU A 712 33.26 50.10 -24.53
N LEU A 713 34.55 50.24 -24.28
CA LEU A 713 35.06 51.32 -23.42
C LEU A 713 34.84 52.71 -23.99
N GLU A 714 34.69 52.84 -25.31
CA GLU A 714 34.40 54.10 -25.97
C GLU A 714 32.90 54.37 -26.15
N THR A 715 32.10 53.28 -26.38
CA THR A 715 30.71 53.41 -26.90
C THR A 715 29.63 53.02 -25.92
N CYS A 716 29.92 52.23 -24.84
CA CYS A 716 28.91 51.69 -23.95
C CYS A 716 29.12 52.18 -22.51
N PRO A 717 28.26 53.07 -22.00
CA PRO A 717 28.35 53.61 -20.65
C PRO A 717 28.27 52.52 -19.57
N GLU A 718 27.37 51.52 -19.74
CA GLU A 718 27.18 50.41 -18.79
C GLU A 718 28.42 49.55 -18.71
N TYR A 719 29.10 49.29 -19.83
CA TYR A 719 30.38 48.59 -19.83
C TYR A 719 31.50 49.39 -19.14
N GLN A 720 31.52 50.70 -19.38
CA GLN A 720 32.50 51.59 -18.72
C GLN A 720 32.33 51.54 -17.18
N GLU A 721 31.08 51.57 -16.70
CA GLU A 721 30.78 51.51 -15.28
C GLU A 721 31.29 50.19 -14.67
N ILE A 722 30.98 49.04 -15.28
CA ILE A 722 31.45 47.73 -14.86
C ILE A 722 32.98 47.67 -14.89
N ALA A 723 33.62 48.18 -15.96
CA ALA A 723 35.06 48.16 -16.12
C ALA A 723 35.76 49.04 -15.08
N ARG A 724 35.26 50.26 -14.80
CA ARG A 724 35.82 51.15 -13.77
C ARG A 724 35.68 50.59 -12.36
N SER A 725 34.65 49.80 -12.11
CA SER A 725 34.48 49.14 -10.77
C SER A 725 35.46 48.00 -10.53
N GLN A 726 36.05 47.41 -11.58
CA GLN A 726 36.83 46.19 -11.50
C GLN A 726 38.30 46.33 -11.91
N LEU A 727 38.63 47.30 -12.78
CA LEU A 727 39.95 47.50 -13.32
C LEU A 727 40.61 48.75 -12.73
N SER A 728 41.92 48.71 -12.54
CA SER A 728 42.72 49.85 -12.16
C SER A 728 42.81 50.88 -13.32
N GLN A 729 43.06 52.14 -13.00
CA GLN A 729 43.23 53.19 -14.02
C GLN A 729 44.31 52.89 -15.05
N LYS A 730 45.38 52.15 -14.64
CA LYS A 730 46.43 51.66 -15.52
C LYS A 730 45.96 50.60 -16.50
N GLU A 731 45.10 49.70 -16.07
CA GLU A 731 44.52 48.66 -16.92
C GLU A 731 43.43 49.20 -17.86
N LEU A 732 42.80 50.30 -17.50
CA LEU A 732 41.87 51.04 -18.36
C LEU A 732 42.55 51.90 -19.41
N GLY A 733 43.91 51.97 -19.43
CA GLY A 733 44.66 52.85 -20.36
C GLY A 733 44.49 54.35 -20.10
N LEU A 734 43.90 54.74 -18.95
CA LEU A 734 43.63 56.11 -18.57
C LEU A 734 44.82 56.84 -17.89
N GLN A 735 45.90 56.09 -17.50
CA GLN A 735 47.16 56.67 -17.06
C GLN A 735 48.07 56.80 -18.26
N LYS A 736 48.39 58.04 -18.62
CA LYS A 736 49.57 58.35 -19.50
C LYS A 736 50.81 57.86 -18.84
N GLU A 737 51.68 57.13 -19.59
CA GLU A 737 53.07 56.84 -19.14
C GLU A 737 53.78 58.17 -18.81
N GLY A 738 53.91 58.48 -17.55
CA GLY A 738 54.69 59.64 -17.10
C GLY A 738 53.99 60.45 -15.97
N GLU A 739 53.73 59.82 -14.79
CA GLU A 739 53.82 60.46 -13.45
C GLU A 739 54.19 59.42 -12.42
#